data_53a8271efaf20b8999a7938d08b28519
#
_entry.id   53a8271efaf20b8999a7938d08b28519
#
_cell.length_a   1.000
_cell.length_b   1.000
_cell.length_c   1.000
_cell.angle_alpha   90.00
_cell.angle_beta   90.00
_cell.angle_gamma   90.00
#
_symmetry.space_group_name_H-M   'P 1'
#
loop_
_entity.id
_entity.type
_entity.pdbx_description
1 polymer ?
#
loop_
_entity_poly.entity_id
_entity_poly.type
_entity_poly.pdbx_seq_one_letter_code
_entity_poly.pdbx_strand_id
1 'polypeptide(L)'
;MGLITKLFGTRSQRELKKIQPTVDAILALESEYKAMSEGALKAKTEEFKQRYQNGESLDALLPEAFAAIREAADRVIGLRPYPVQLIGGIVLHQGRIAEMKTGEGKTLVAILPAFLNALTGRGVHIVTVNDYLAKYQSEWMGKVYKYMGLTVGLVIPGMTPPERKAAYAADITYCTNNELGFDYLRDNMAIYKQELVQRGHAFAIVDEVDSILIDEARTPLIISGKGEDSSQLYQMADKFVSTLRKQVFAKTEDKEEKDDLDCDYYVDEKSRTVSLTAEGIAKAEKFFGVENLADAENTTLSHHINQAMKARGLMKKDIDYVVKDGEIIIVDEFTGRLMYGRRYNEGLHQAIEAKEGVTVASESKTLATVTFQNFFRLYDKLSGMTGTALTEQEEFEAIYNLDVVEIPTNRPVIRIDHPDVVYKTEAGKFRAIVEQVKQCHAKGQPVLVGTISIEKSEILSKMLKREGIPHNVLNAKYHEMEAQIVAQAGKLGAVTIATNMAGRGTDIMLGGNAEFLAKADLRKQGKPEELIAEADSFAETTDPEILAIRQEYNDLLKQYKGHIKEEAEKVRAAGGLFIIGTERHESRRIDNQLRGRSGRQGDPGESRFYLSLQDDLMRLFSSDRIMGMMDSLGLDEDTPIDAKILSGAVENAQKNVESRNFKARKSVLEYDDVMNTQREVIYAQRQKVLDGEDLQENILTMLRSVLETTVSSALSQHGGIANEEALKELSVQLEGIYFVKGTLQSRKTELEGMDAQKLTDTVYDIALNTYQAKEAAYGDKLMRELERVVMLRVVDEYWMDNIDAMDDLKQGIGLRAYGQHDPVIAYKEEGYQMFESMIQSIKEETVRRMFLVRIQPQQEVKREKVAKETGAAGADDGSVVKKAPVRTAAKTVGPNDPCPCGSGKKYKKCCMQKDKEAEMQQ
;
A
#
# COMPACT_ATOMS: atom_id res chain seq x y z
N MET A 1 -8.15 25.04 26.67
CA MET A 1 -9.54 24.56 26.50
C MET A 1 -10.49 25.75 26.69
N GLY A 2 -11.32 26.02 25.66
CA GLY A 2 -12.29 27.15 25.72
C GLY A 2 -13.38 26.93 26.76
N LEU A 3 -14.02 28.01 27.21
CA LEU A 3 -15.10 27.99 28.21
C LEU A 3 -16.27 27.06 27.81
N ILE A 4 -16.54 26.94 26.52
CA ILE A 4 -17.57 26.07 25.93
C ILE A 4 -17.24 24.55 26.18
N THR A 5 -15.97 24.17 26.03
CA THR A 5 -15.52 22.78 26.27
C THR A 5 -15.58 22.37 27.73
N LYS A 6 -15.40 23.34 28.65
CA LYS A 6 -15.55 23.12 30.11
C LYS A 6 -17.01 22.93 30.53
N LEU A 7 -17.98 23.56 29.82
CA LEU A 7 -19.41 23.49 30.16
C LEU A 7 -20.12 22.29 29.51
N PHE A 8 -19.77 21.97 28.26
CA PHE A 8 -20.49 20.98 27.44
C PHE A 8 -19.68 19.71 27.16
N GLY A 9 -18.45 19.60 27.63
CA GLY A 9 -17.54 18.48 27.34
C GLY A 9 -16.98 18.50 25.91
N THR A 10 -16.04 17.62 25.62
CA THR A 10 -15.50 17.41 24.27
C THR A 10 -16.56 16.75 23.37
N ARG A 11 -16.34 16.78 22.05
CA ARG A 11 -17.17 16.05 21.07
C ARG A 11 -17.24 14.57 21.44
N SER A 12 -16.10 13.91 21.66
CA SER A 12 -16.03 12.51 22.08
C SER A 12 -16.84 12.23 23.35
N GLN A 13 -16.76 13.07 24.38
CA GLN A 13 -17.53 12.91 25.61
C GLN A 13 -19.05 12.95 25.40
N ARG A 14 -19.51 13.76 24.47
CA ARG A 14 -20.95 13.82 24.09
C ARG A 14 -21.38 12.57 23.35
N GLU A 15 -20.53 12.05 22.45
CA GLU A 15 -20.79 10.80 21.72
C GLU A 15 -20.81 9.60 22.68
N LEU A 16 -19.87 9.53 23.62
CA LEU A 16 -19.86 8.49 24.66
C LEU A 16 -21.16 8.45 25.47
N LYS A 17 -21.73 9.62 25.82
CA LYS A 17 -23.03 9.68 26.51
C LYS A 17 -24.18 9.12 25.68
N LYS A 18 -24.14 9.26 24.34
CA LYS A 18 -25.16 8.66 23.47
C LYS A 18 -25.04 7.14 23.34
N ILE A 19 -23.80 6.64 23.40
CA ILE A 19 -23.49 5.20 23.29
C ILE A 19 -23.75 4.46 24.60
N GLN A 20 -23.61 5.12 25.74
CA GLN A 20 -23.74 4.51 27.07
C GLN A 20 -25.02 3.67 27.28
N PRO A 21 -26.22 4.11 26.86
CA PRO A 21 -27.43 3.30 27.02
C PRO A 21 -27.36 1.94 26.31
N THR A 22 -26.71 1.89 25.14
CA THR A 22 -26.51 0.65 24.40
C THR A 22 -25.51 -0.28 25.13
N VAL A 23 -24.45 0.27 25.70
CA VAL A 23 -23.51 -0.49 26.55
C VAL A 23 -24.24 -1.07 27.77
N ASP A 24 -25.06 -0.25 28.43
CA ASP A 24 -25.83 -0.70 29.60
C ASP A 24 -26.81 -1.85 29.23
N ALA A 25 -27.44 -1.78 28.05
CA ALA A 25 -28.30 -2.85 27.53
C ALA A 25 -27.51 -4.15 27.28
N ILE A 26 -26.28 -4.06 26.70
CA ILE A 26 -25.40 -5.23 26.49
C ILE A 26 -25.05 -5.89 27.86
N LEU A 27 -24.68 -5.04 28.84
CA LEU A 27 -24.27 -5.52 30.17
C LEU A 27 -25.44 -6.14 30.94
N ALA A 28 -26.65 -5.63 30.73
CA ALA A 28 -27.87 -6.22 31.36
C ALA A 28 -28.14 -7.65 30.88
N LEU A 29 -27.76 -8.03 29.67
CA LEU A 29 -27.89 -9.36 29.11
C LEU A 29 -26.80 -10.34 29.58
N GLU A 30 -25.80 -9.90 30.32
CA GLU A 30 -24.64 -10.71 30.71
C GLU A 30 -25.05 -11.98 31.47
N SER A 31 -25.95 -11.86 32.46
CA SER A 31 -26.40 -12.99 33.27
C SER A 31 -27.16 -14.04 32.47
N GLU A 32 -27.98 -13.61 31.52
CA GLU A 32 -28.71 -14.47 30.61
C GLU A 32 -27.79 -15.29 29.72
N TYR A 33 -26.88 -14.62 28.99
CA TYR A 33 -25.96 -15.27 28.06
C TYR A 33 -24.96 -16.19 28.79
N LYS A 34 -24.55 -15.84 30.01
CA LYS A 34 -23.67 -16.65 30.83
C LYS A 34 -24.36 -17.97 31.28
N ALA A 35 -25.67 -17.95 31.49
CA ALA A 35 -26.45 -19.12 31.84
C ALA A 35 -26.79 -20.03 30.66
N MET A 36 -26.61 -19.59 29.41
CA MET A 36 -26.91 -20.39 28.22
C MET A 36 -25.99 -21.61 28.11
N SER A 37 -26.56 -22.74 27.66
CA SER A 37 -25.75 -23.88 27.23
C SER A 37 -24.94 -23.56 25.99
N GLU A 38 -23.90 -24.33 25.70
CA GLU A 38 -23.04 -24.15 24.51
C GLU A 38 -23.85 -24.20 23.21
N GLY A 39 -24.77 -25.21 23.11
CA GLY A 39 -25.62 -25.33 21.92
C GLY A 39 -26.59 -24.16 21.76
N ALA A 40 -27.16 -23.62 22.86
CA ALA A 40 -28.04 -22.46 22.82
C ALA A 40 -27.30 -21.19 22.38
N LEU A 41 -26.07 -20.98 22.85
CA LEU A 41 -25.25 -19.83 22.46
C LEU A 41 -24.84 -19.87 20.95
N LYS A 42 -24.42 -21.04 20.48
CA LYS A 42 -24.09 -21.25 19.05
C LYS A 42 -25.30 -21.04 18.13
N ALA A 43 -26.50 -21.50 18.58
CA ALA A 43 -27.72 -21.31 17.79
C ALA A 43 -28.14 -19.86 17.62
N LYS A 44 -27.68 -18.94 18.47
CA LYS A 44 -27.97 -17.49 18.36
C LYS A 44 -27.49 -16.89 17.04
N THR A 45 -26.41 -17.38 16.48
CA THR A 45 -25.90 -16.87 15.18
C THR A 45 -26.92 -17.07 14.07
N GLU A 46 -27.51 -18.27 14.00
CA GLU A 46 -28.53 -18.59 12.99
C GLU A 46 -29.83 -17.83 13.26
N GLU A 47 -30.23 -17.69 14.53
CA GLU A 47 -31.38 -16.87 14.93
C GLU A 47 -31.19 -15.41 14.47
N PHE A 48 -30.03 -14.81 14.68
CA PHE A 48 -29.74 -13.44 14.27
C PHE A 48 -29.72 -13.29 12.74
N LYS A 49 -29.15 -14.26 12.00
CA LYS A 49 -29.21 -14.27 10.52
C LYS A 49 -30.64 -14.27 10.02
N GLN A 50 -31.50 -15.09 10.59
CA GLN A 50 -32.92 -15.16 10.23
C GLN A 50 -33.67 -13.87 10.57
N ARG A 51 -33.45 -13.28 11.75
CA ARG A 51 -34.04 -11.98 12.12
C ARG A 51 -33.62 -10.87 11.17
N TYR A 52 -32.34 -10.81 10.79
CA TYR A 52 -31.84 -9.87 9.79
C TYR A 52 -32.50 -10.09 8.43
N GLN A 53 -32.62 -11.33 7.95
CA GLN A 53 -33.30 -11.66 6.70
C GLN A 53 -34.79 -11.28 6.73
N ASN A 54 -35.43 -11.32 7.88
CA ASN A 54 -36.81 -10.88 8.10
C ASN A 54 -36.96 -9.36 8.20
N GLY A 55 -35.87 -8.59 8.02
CA GLY A 55 -35.90 -7.12 7.94
C GLY A 55 -35.53 -6.40 9.24
N GLU A 56 -35.09 -7.10 10.29
CA GLU A 56 -34.59 -6.44 11.49
C GLU A 56 -33.20 -5.79 11.24
N SER A 57 -33.01 -4.57 11.71
CA SER A 57 -31.75 -3.86 11.48
C SER A 57 -30.60 -4.41 12.34
N LEU A 58 -29.36 -4.26 11.86
CA LEU A 58 -28.17 -4.62 12.66
C LEU A 58 -28.10 -3.82 13.96
N ASP A 59 -28.56 -2.57 13.98
CA ASP A 59 -28.58 -1.75 15.19
C ASP A 59 -29.54 -2.31 16.26
N ALA A 60 -30.66 -2.91 15.84
CA ALA A 60 -31.61 -3.57 16.75
C ALA A 60 -31.02 -4.87 17.31
N LEU A 61 -30.29 -5.64 16.49
CA LEU A 61 -29.61 -6.88 16.88
C LEU A 61 -28.35 -6.63 17.74
N LEU A 62 -27.74 -5.45 17.68
CA LEU A 62 -26.45 -5.14 18.27
C LEU A 62 -26.32 -5.52 19.75
N PRO A 63 -27.25 -5.17 20.66
CA PRO A 63 -27.09 -5.51 22.08
C PRO A 63 -26.98 -7.02 22.33
N GLU A 64 -27.84 -7.81 21.69
CA GLU A 64 -27.86 -9.27 21.83
C GLU A 64 -26.65 -9.93 21.18
N ALA A 65 -26.29 -9.48 19.95
CA ALA A 65 -25.14 -10.01 19.22
C ALA A 65 -23.81 -9.73 19.96
N PHE A 66 -23.67 -8.52 20.52
CA PHE A 66 -22.47 -8.16 21.31
C PHE A 66 -22.43 -8.97 22.63
N ALA A 67 -23.57 -9.20 23.29
CA ALA A 67 -23.61 -10.05 24.48
C ALA A 67 -23.22 -11.49 24.14
N ALA A 68 -23.69 -12.02 23.00
CA ALA A 68 -23.38 -13.39 22.55
C ALA A 68 -21.87 -13.56 22.25
N ILE A 69 -21.29 -12.70 21.44
CA ILE A 69 -19.87 -12.83 21.08
C ILE A 69 -18.94 -12.51 22.25
N ARG A 70 -19.34 -11.62 23.18
CA ARG A 70 -18.63 -11.33 24.42
C ARG A 70 -18.54 -12.56 25.33
N GLU A 71 -19.65 -13.31 25.47
CA GLU A 71 -19.67 -14.55 26.20
C GLU A 71 -18.87 -15.65 25.51
N ALA A 72 -18.98 -15.75 24.19
CA ALA A 72 -18.20 -16.70 23.42
C ALA A 72 -16.68 -16.45 23.56
N ALA A 73 -16.22 -15.18 23.53
CA ALA A 73 -14.83 -14.82 23.75
C ALA A 73 -14.33 -15.26 25.14
N ASP A 74 -15.13 -15.05 26.18
CA ASP A 74 -14.78 -15.51 27.52
C ASP A 74 -14.64 -17.05 27.62
N ARG A 75 -15.58 -17.79 27.01
CA ARG A 75 -15.52 -19.25 27.01
C ARG A 75 -14.39 -19.85 26.20
N VAL A 76 -14.06 -19.24 25.05
CA VAL A 76 -13.14 -19.83 24.08
C VAL A 76 -11.69 -19.44 24.36
N ILE A 77 -11.44 -18.13 24.61
CA ILE A 77 -10.10 -17.57 24.79
C ILE A 77 -9.85 -17.01 26.20
N GLY A 78 -10.82 -17.08 27.11
CA GLY A 78 -10.69 -16.59 28.48
C GLY A 78 -10.59 -15.05 28.57
N LEU A 79 -11.02 -14.31 27.55
CA LEU A 79 -11.00 -12.86 27.51
C LEU A 79 -12.41 -12.31 27.35
N ARG A 80 -12.89 -11.64 28.38
CA ARG A 80 -14.18 -10.97 28.37
C ARG A 80 -14.01 -9.49 28.05
N PRO A 81 -14.54 -8.98 26.92
CA PRO A 81 -14.47 -7.56 26.59
C PRO A 81 -14.97 -6.62 27.70
N TYR A 82 -14.18 -5.62 28.05
CA TYR A 82 -14.52 -4.61 29.05
C TYR A 82 -15.59 -3.63 28.52
N PRO A 83 -16.29 -2.88 29.40
CA PRO A 83 -17.27 -1.88 28.96
C PRO A 83 -16.70 -0.83 27.98
N VAL A 84 -15.45 -0.39 28.18
CA VAL A 84 -14.77 0.54 27.26
C VAL A 84 -14.52 -0.10 25.88
N GLN A 85 -14.30 -1.41 25.84
CA GLN A 85 -14.14 -2.16 24.58
C GLN A 85 -15.47 -2.34 23.85
N LEU A 86 -16.59 -2.45 24.57
CA LEU A 86 -17.93 -2.43 23.96
C LEU A 86 -18.20 -1.10 23.27
N ILE A 87 -17.82 0.03 23.91
CA ILE A 87 -17.90 1.36 23.29
C ILE A 87 -17.10 1.40 22.00
N GLY A 88 -15.86 0.91 22.00
CA GLY A 88 -15.02 0.80 20.80
C GLY A 88 -15.69 0.00 19.68
N GLY A 89 -16.27 -1.16 20.02
CA GLY A 89 -17.00 -2.00 19.07
C GLY A 89 -18.22 -1.31 18.45
N ILE A 90 -18.98 -0.54 19.24
CA ILE A 90 -20.13 0.24 18.76
C ILE A 90 -19.66 1.35 17.80
N VAL A 91 -18.60 2.07 18.14
CA VAL A 91 -18.02 3.13 17.29
C VAL A 91 -17.58 2.55 15.95
N LEU A 92 -16.92 1.38 15.94
CA LEU A 92 -16.54 0.69 14.71
C LEU A 92 -17.75 0.25 13.90
N HIS A 93 -18.80 -0.27 14.55
CA HIS A 93 -20.04 -0.63 13.84
C HIS A 93 -20.71 0.57 13.16
N GLN A 94 -20.58 1.76 13.76
CA GLN A 94 -21.12 3.00 13.22
C GLN A 94 -20.33 3.54 12.00
N GLY A 95 -19.27 2.86 11.55
CA GLY A 95 -18.44 3.34 10.44
C GLY A 95 -17.57 4.53 10.84
N ARG A 96 -16.97 4.51 12.02
CA ARG A 96 -16.16 5.59 12.60
C ARG A 96 -14.80 5.04 13.06
N ILE A 97 -13.89 5.92 13.42
CA ILE A 97 -12.58 5.55 13.98
C ILE A 97 -12.66 5.52 15.51
N ALA A 98 -12.33 4.37 16.11
CA ALA A 98 -12.16 4.23 17.54
C ALA A 98 -10.70 4.52 17.92
N GLU A 99 -10.41 5.68 18.49
CA GLU A 99 -9.11 5.94 19.08
C GLU A 99 -9.02 5.28 20.45
N MET A 100 -8.31 4.15 20.50
CA MET A 100 -8.05 3.40 21.72
C MET A 100 -6.55 3.36 21.98
N LYS A 101 -6.10 3.79 23.16
CA LYS A 101 -4.67 3.80 23.48
C LYS A 101 -4.05 2.41 23.28
N THR A 102 -2.76 2.39 22.98
CA THR A 102 -2.02 1.14 22.77
C THR A 102 -2.10 0.25 24.03
N GLY A 103 -2.32 -1.05 23.85
CA GLY A 103 -2.50 -1.98 24.97
C GLY A 103 -3.94 -2.10 25.52
N GLU A 104 -4.93 -1.39 24.95
CA GLU A 104 -6.34 -1.49 25.35
C GLU A 104 -7.10 -2.66 24.67
N GLY A 105 -6.40 -3.53 23.94
CA GLY A 105 -6.98 -4.74 23.35
C GLY A 105 -7.83 -4.49 22.10
N LYS A 106 -7.39 -3.63 21.18
CA LYS A 106 -8.07 -3.33 19.92
C LYS A 106 -8.46 -4.59 19.13
N THR A 107 -7.59 -5.59 19.09
CA THR A 107 -7.85 -6.87 18.40
C THR A 107 -9.10 -7.58 18.95
N LEU A 108 -9.30 -7.53 20.27
CA LEU A 108 -10.50 -8.08 20.90
C LEU A 108 -11.75 -7.23 20.62
N VAL A 109 -11.58 -5.91 20.49
CA VAL A 109 -12.69 -5.00 20.14
C VAL A 109 -13.25 -5.31 18.76
N ALA A 110 -12.38 -5.60 17.80
CA ALA A 110 -12.76 -5.87 16.41
C ALA A 110 -13.73 -7.07 16.27
N ILE A 111 -13.72 -8.04 17.21
CA ILE A 111 -14.61 -9.20 17.10
C ILE A 111 -16.09 -8.81 17.19
N LEU A 112 -16.40 -7.76 17.94
CA LEU A 112 -17.77 -7.32 18.20
C LEU A 112 -18.48 -6.86 16.92
N PRO A 113 -17.99 -5.81 16.22
CA PRO A 113 -18.61 -5.37 14.98
C PRO A 113 -18.40 -6.37 13.84
N ALA A 114 -17.31 -7.14 13.81
CA ALA A 114 -17.08 -8.15 12.78
C ALA A 114 -18.16 -9.25 12.86
N PHE A 115 -18.44 -9.78 14.04
CA PHE A 115 -19.51 -10.77 14.23
C PHE A 115 -20.88 -10.23 13.77
N LEU A 116 -21.25 -9.03 14.23
CA LEU A 116 -22.55 -8.44 13.91
C LEU A 116 -22.73 -8.20 12.40
N ASN A 117 -21.70 -7.64 11.73
CA ASN A 117 -21.80 -7.35 10.32
C ASN A 117 -21.65 -8.61 9.43
N ALA A 118 -20.98 -9.66 9.90
CA ALA A 118 -20.89 -10.94 9.20
C ALA A 118 -22.27 -11.64 9.06
N LEU A 119 -23.23 -11.32 9.93
CA LEU A 119 -24.61 -11.86 9.86
C LEU A 119 -25.31 -11.49 8.55
N THR A 120 -24.87 -10.43 7.87
CA THR A 120 -25.41 -10.02 6.55
C THR A 120 -25.08 -11.00 5.43
N GLY A 121 -24.11 -11.90 5.61
CA GLY A 121 -23.59 -12.80 4.57
C GLY A 121 -22.76 -12.11 3.47
N ARG A 122 -22.57 -10.78 3.53
CA ARG A 122 -21.84 -10.01 2.51
C ARG A 122 -20.33 -10.01 2.69
N GLY A 123 -19.82 -10.50 3.83
CA GLY A 123 -18.41 -10.56 4.19
C GLY A 123 -17.92 -9.31 4.93
N VAL A 124 -16.98 -9.55 5.82
CA VAL A 124 -16.27 -8.50 6.59
C VAL A 124 -14.78 -8.68 6.37
N HIS A 125 -14.09 -7.60 6.01
CA HIS A 125 -12.64 -7.59 5.88
C HIS A 125 -12.01 -6.92 7.11
N ILE A 126 -11.08 -7.63 7.77
CA ILE A 126 -10.23 -7.06 8.82
C ILE A 126 -8.85 -6.86 8.23
N VAL A 127 -8.49 -5.59 8.06
CA VAL A 127 -7.29 -5.19 7.32
C VAL A 127 -6.18 -4.87 8.31
N THR A 128 -5.02 -5.49 8.15
CA THR A 128 -3.83 -5.30 8.99
C THR A 128 -2.65 -4.77 8.18
N VAL A 129 -1.66 -4.22 8.88
CA VAL A 129 -0.47 -3.64 8.26
C VAL A 129 0.55 -4.68 7.77
N ASN A 130 0.47 -5.94 8.19
CA ASN A 130 1.38 -7.00 7.77
C ASN A 130 0.77 -8.41 7.88
N ASP A 131 1.41 -9.37 7.22
CA ASP A 131 1.02 -10.78 7.15
C ASP A 131 1.10 -11.50 8.50
N TYR A 132 2.09 -11.17 9.34
CA TYR A 132 2.22 -11.75 10.68
C TYR A 132 0.98 -11.44 11.53
N LEU A 133 0.56 -10.18 11.58
CA LEU A 133 -0.63 -9.77 12.32
C LEU A 133 -1.91 -10.37 11.73
N ALA A 134 -2.03 -10.40 10.40
CA ALA A 134 -3.17 -11.02 9.74
C ALA A 134 -3.30 -12.49 10.12
N LYS A 135 -2.20 -13.26 10.05
CA LYS A 135 -2.16 -14.67 10.43
C LYS A 135 -2.45 -14.86 11.91
N TYR A 136 -1.73 -14.17 12.78
CA TYR A 136 -1.87 -14.30 14.24
C TYR A 136 -3.31 -13.96 14.70
N GLN A 137 -3.86 -12.86 14.23
CA GLN A 137 -5.21 -12.43 14.62
C GLN A 137 -6.30 -13.36 14.06
N SER A 138 -6.15 -13.84 12.81
CA SER A 138 -7.11 -14.75 12.19
C SER A 138 -7.18 -16.11 12.92
N GLU A 139 -6.04 -16.61 13.39
CA GLU A 139 -5.97 -17.85 14.14
C GLU A 139 -6.52 -17.69 15.57
N TRP A 140 -6.14 -16.63 16.26
CA TRP A 140 -6.51 -16.37 17.64
C TRP A 140 -7.99 -15.98 17.79
N MET A 141 -8.43 -14.90 17.10
CA MET A 141 -9.82 -14.45 17.12
C MET A 141 -10.73 -15.38 16.31
N GLY A 142 -10.18 -16.05 15.31
CA GLY A 142 -10.90 -17.02 14.48
C GLY A 142 -11.53 -18.17 15.29
N LYS A 143 -10.95 -18.55 16.44
CA LYS A 143 -11.56 -19.53 17.36
C LYS A 143 -12.92 -19.08 17.86
N VAL A 144 -13.06 -17.79 18.18
CA VAL A 144 -14.33 -17.23 18.71
C VAL A 144 -15.38 -17.20 17.60
N TYR A 145 -15.02 -16.81 16.40
CA TYR A 145 -15.94 -16.80 15.27
C TYR A 145 -16.39 -18.20 14.85
N LYS A 146 -15.44 -19.15 14.76
CA LYS A 146 -15.73 -20.56 14.46
C LYS A 146 -16.62 -21.21 15.52
N TYR A 147 -16.38 -20.89 16.81
CA TYR A 147 -17.25 -21.35 17.90
C TYR A 147 -18.68 -20.86 17.72
N MET A 148 -18.88 -19.64 17.22
CA MET A 148 -20.20 -19.09 16.89
C MET A 148 -20.74 -19.56 15.52
N GLY A 149 -20.04 -20.42 14.79
CA GLY A 149 -20.49 -20.99 13.53
C GLY A 149 -20.19 -20.13 12.28
N LEU A 150 -19.30 -19.13 12.38
CA LEU A 150 -18.85 -18.34 11.25
C LEU A 150 -17.54 -18.89 10.65
N THR A 151 -17.37 -18.68 9.35
CA THR A 151 -16.16 -19.04 8.60
C THR A 151 -15.15 -17.90 8.63
N VAL A 152 -13.85 -18.25 8.69
CA VAL A 152 -12.73 -17.29 8.72
C VAL A 152 -11.75 -17.61 7.61
N GLY A 153 -11.45 -16.60 6.80
CA GLY A 153 -10.44 -16.62 5.74
C GLY A 153 -9.21 -15.80 6.13
N LEU A 154 -8.09 -16.12 5.49
CA LEU A 154 -6.82 -15.40 5.60
C LEU A 154 -6.28 -15.18 4.21
N VAL A 155 -5.89 -13.92 3.87
CA VAL A 155 -5.24 -13.57 2.62
C VAL A 155 -3.90 -12.91 2.92
N ILE A 156 -2.83 -13.59 2.50
CA ILE A 156 -1.44 -13.16 2.67
C ILE A 156 -0.65 -13.39 1.38
N PRO A 157 0.55 -12.80 1.23
CA PRO A 157 1.40 -13.02 0.08
C PRO A 157 1.68 -14.50 -0.20
N GLY A 158 1.84 -14.84 -1.48
CA GLY A 158 2.19 -16.21 -1.91
C GLY A 158 1.03 -17.19 -2.07
N MET A 159 -0.20 -16.82 -1.71
CA MET A 159 -1.39 -17.65 -1.92
C MET A 159 -1.80 -17.70 -3.38
N THR A 160 -2.27 -18.87 -3.83
CA THR A 160 -2.81 -19.07 -5.17
C THR A 160 -4.22 -18.45 -5.33
N PRO A 161 -4.66 -18.11 -6.55
CA PRO A 161 -5.99 -17.55 -6.77
C PRO A 161 -7.15 -18.41 -6.23
N PRO A 162 -7.16 -19.76 -6.33
CA PRO A 162 -8.21 -20.58 -5.71
C PRO A 162 -8.24 -20.47 -4.17
N GLU A 163 -7.08 -20.39 -3.52
CA GLU A 163 -6.99 -20.23 -2.06
C GLU A 163 -7.51 -18.86 -1.65
N ARG A 164 -7.12 -17.79 -2.37
CA ARG A 164 -7.64 -16.43 -2.16
C ARG A 164 -9.15 -16.38 -2.30
N LYS A 165 -9.69 -16.98 -3.37
CA LYS A 165 -11.13 -17.04 -3.61
C LYS A 165 -11.88 -17.73 -2.47
N ALA A 166 -11.36 -18.83 -1.96
CA ALA A 166 -11.92 -19.52 -0.81
C ALA A 166 -11.86 -18.67 0.48
N ALA A 167 -10.76 -17.93 0.67
CA ALA A 167 -10.59 -17.03 1.81
C ALA A 167 -11.56 -15.84 1.77
N TYR A 168 -11.74 -15.19 0.60
CA TYR A 168 -12.71 -14.10 0.45
C TYR A 168 -14.18 -14.57 0.50
N ALA A 169 -14.44 -15.85 0.26
CA ALA A 169 -15.79 -16.40 0.39
C ALA A 169 -16.20 -16.61 1.86
N ALA A 170 -15.27 -16.55 2.82
CA ALA A 170 -15.56 -16.67 4.24
C ALA A 170 -16.39 -15.50 4.78
N ASP A 171 -17.07 -15.68 5.91
CA ASP A 171 -17.87 -14.63 6.56
C ASP A 171 -17.00 -13.47 7.04
N ILE A 172 -15.77 -13.77 7.51
CA ILE A 172 -14.78 -12.79 7.98
C ILE A 172 -13.44 -13.15 7.35
N THR A 173 -12.80 -12.17 6.67
CA THR A 173 -11.50 -12.37 6.04
C THR A 173 -10.47 -11.41 6.63
N TYR A 174 -9.39 -11.97 7.16
CA TYR A 174 -8.21 -11.22 7.56
C TYR A 174 -7.27 -11.08 6.36
N CYS A 175 -6.76 -9.88 6.12
CA CYS A 175 -5.88 -9.61 4.98
C CYS A 175 -4.95 -8.44 5.28
N THR A 176 -3.86 -8.33 4.51
CA THR A 176 -3.07 -7.11 4.48
C THR A 176 -3.69 -6.09 3.51
N ASN A 177 -3.47 -4.80 3.78
CA ASN A 177 -3.94 -3.71 2.94
C ASN A 177 -3.47 -3.82 1.49
N ASN A 178 -2.21 -4.21 1.28
CA ASN A 178 -1.60 -4.35 -0.04
C ASN A 178 -2.24 -5.51 -0.84
N GLU A 179 -2.31 -6.71 -0.25
CA GLU A 179 -2.89 -7.87 -0.93
C GLU A 179 -4.35 -7.64 -1.30
N LEU A 180 -5.10 -6.98 -0.40
CA LEU A 180 -6.49 -6.64 -0.63
C LEU A 180 -6.66 -5.71 -1.84
N GLY A 181 -5.82 -4.69 -1.95
CA GLY A 181 -5.85 -3.76 -3.07
C GLY A 181 -5.27 -4.35 -4.36
N PHE A 182 -4.23 -5.17 -4.29
CA PHE A 182 -3.72 -5.88 -5.46
C PHE A 182 -4.71 -6.89 -6.02
N ASP A 183 -5.43 -7.59 -5.15
CA ASP A 183 -6.48 -8.53 -5.61
C ASP A 183 -7.64 -7.79 -6.29
N TYR A 184 -8.00 -6.58 -5.81
CA TYR A 184 -8.94 -5.71 -6.51
C TYR A 184 -8.45 -5.33 -7.92
N LEU A 185 -7.18 -4.95 -8.06
CA LEU A 185 -6.62 -4.63 -9.38
C LEU A 185 -6.57 -5.87 -10.28
N ARG A 186 -6.15 -7.04 -9.75
CA ARG A 186 -6.11 -8.30 -10.50
C ARG A 186 -7.49 -8.75 -10.96
N ASP A 187 -8.52 -8.60 -10.13
CA ASP A 187 -9.89 -8.89 -10.47
C ASP A 187 -10.38 -8.02 -11.64
N ASN A 188 -9.99 -6.73 -11.64
CA ASN A 188 -10.32 -5.83 -12.75
C ASN A 188 -9.47 -6.04 -14.01
N MET A 189 -8.45 -6.90 -13.96
CA MET A 189 -7.66 -7.38 -15.11
C MET A 189 -8.02 -8.82 -15.49
N ALA A 190 -8.98 -9.46 -14.80
CA ALA A 190 -9.42 -10.82 -15.08
C ALA A 190 -10.13 -10.88 -16.45
N ILE A 191 -9.91 -11.97 -17.18
CA ILE A 191 -10.53 -12.20 -18.50
C ILE A 191 -11.67 -13.24 -18.45
N TYR A 192 -11.76 -13.97 -17.33
CA TYR A 192 -12.87 -14.89 -17.05
C TYR A 192 -13.45 -14.62 -15.67
N LYS A 193 -14.79 -14.67 -15.55
CA LYS A 193 -15.49 -14.50 -14.26
C LYS A 193 -15.01 -15.48 -13.17
N GLN A 194 -14.55 -16.64 -13.57
CA GLN A 194 -14.04 -17.67 -12.64
C GLN A 194 -12.72 -17.27 -11.97
N GLU A 195 -11.95 -16.36 -12.58
CA GLU A 195 -10.67 -15.84 -12.05
C GLU A 195 -10.88 -14.81 -10.93
N LEU A 196 -12.07 -14.20 -10.83
CA LEU A 196 -12.39 -13.24 -9.79
C LEU A 196 -12.29 -13.90 -8.41
N VAL A 197 -11.55 -13.27 -7.50
CA VAL A 197 -11.33 -13.79 -6.15
C VAL A 197 -12.17 -13.05 -5.11
N GLN A 198 -12.39 -11.74 -5.27
CA GLN A 198 -13.20 -10.93 -4.36
C GLN A 198 -14.69 -10.99 -4.70
N ARG A 199 -15.55 -10.74 -3.70
CA ARG A 199 -17.01 -10.73 -3.86
C ARG A 199 -17.70 -9.40 -3.54
N GLY A 200 -16.92 -8.32 -3.43
CA GLY A 200 -17.42 -6.97 -3.14
C GLY A 200 -16.86 -6.40 -1.83
N HIS A 201 -17.23 -5.16 -1.53
CA HIS A 201 -16.65 -4.32 -0.49
C HIS A 201 -17.74 -3.85 0.49
N ALA A 202 -18.28 -4.78 1.31
CA ALA A 202 -19.41 -4.45 2.20
C ALA A 202 -18.95 -3.71 3.46
N PHE A 203 -18.02 -4.28 4.24
CA PHE A 203 -17.51 -3.67 5.46
C PHE A 203 -16.04 -3.97 5.68
N ALA A 204 -15.25 -2.94 5.97
CA ALA A 204 -13.87 -3.07 6.38
C ALA A 204 -13.63 -2.48 7.77
N ILE A 205 -12.86 -3.22 8.60
CA ILE A 205 -12.30 -2.75 9.85
C ILE A 205 -10.78 -2.65 9.65
N VAL A 206 -10.24 -1.43 9.65
CA VAL A 206 -8.81 -1.19 9.43
C VAL A 206 -8.10 -1.11 10.78
N ASP A 207 -7.21 -2.08 11.06
CA ASP A 207 -6.35 -2.04 12.25
C ASP A 207 -5.15 -1.13 11.97
N GLU A 208 -4.77 -0.30 12.95
CA GLU A 208 -3.76 0.75 12.80
C GLU A 208 -4.10 1.68 11.61
N VAL A 209 -5.34 2.19 11.60
CA VAL A 209 -5.92 2.96 10.49
C VAL A 209 -5.09 4.18 10.06
N ASP A 210 -4.38 4.80 10.98
CA ASP A 210 -3.47 5.91 10.71
C ASP A 210 -2.23 5.50 9.92
N SER A 211 -1.73 4.27 10.09
CA SER A 211 -0.67 3.75 9.24
C SER A 211 -1.14 3.55 7.81
N ILE A 212 -2.25 2.84 7.66
CA ILE A 212 -2.73 2.41 6.35
C ILE A 212 -3.29 3.59 5.56
N LEU A 213 -4.15 4.42 6.17
CA LEU A 213 -4.88 5.47 5.46
C LEU A 213 -4.14 6.82 5.40
N ILE A 214 -3.08 7.02 6.20
CA ILE A 214 -2.30 8.26 6.21
C ILE A 214 -0.86 8.00 5.74
N ASP A 215 -0.09 7.13 6.44
CA ASP A 215 1.34 6.96 6.13
C ASP A 215 1.55 6.25 4.79
N GLU A 216 0.91 5.11 4.60
CA GLU A 216 1.05 4.31 3.39
C GLU A 216 0.26 4.87 2.20
N ALA A 217 -0.72 5.75 2.45
CA ALA A 217 -1.54 6.36 1.42
C ALA A 217 -0.84 7.48 0.61
N ARG A 218 0.48 7.56 0.66
CA ARG A 218 1.29 8.50 -0.17
C ARG A 218 1.57 7.96 -1.56
N THR A 219 1.63 6.64 -1.71
CA THR A 219 1.91 5.97 -2.98
C THR A 219 0.73 5.11 -3.40
N PRO A 220 0.33 5.13 -4.67
CA PRO A 220 -0.71 4.25 -5.17
C PRO A 220 -0.23 2.80 -5.22
N LEU A 221 -1.18 1.87 -5.26
CA LEU A 221 -0.94 0.49 -5.64
C LEU A 221 -0.83 0.42 -7.16
N ILE A 222 0.22 -0.21 -7.67
CA ILE A 222 0.51 -0.31 -9.10
C ILE A 222 0.82 -1.76 -9.45
N ILE A 223 0.16 -2.28 -10.48
CA ILE A 223 0.55 -3.52 -11.15
C ILE A 223 1.27 -3.16 -12.43
N SER A 224 2.49 -3.67 -12.58
CA SER A 224 3.35 -3.39 -13.73
C SER A 224 3.54 -4.62 -14.63
N GLY A 225 3.65 -4.37 -15.92
CA GLY A 225 4.05 -5.33 -16.94
C GLY A 225 5.39 -4.94 -17.57
N LYS A 226 5.86 -5.77 -18.51
CA LYS A 226 7.08 -5.48 -19.27
C LYS A 226 6.82 -4.31 -20.23
N GLY A 227 7.59 -3.23 -20.10
CA GLY A 227 7.61 -2.08 -21.01
C GLY A 227 8.74 -2.16 -22.04
N GLU A 228 9.08 -1.01 -22.63
CA GLU A 228 10.14 -0.88 -23.62
C GLU A 228 11.53 -1.08 -23.01
N ASP A 229 12.50 -1.46 -23.84
CA ASP A 229 13.89 -1.64 -23.42
C ASP A 229 14.71 -0.36 -23.70
N SER A 230 14.72 0.54 -22.71
CA SER A 230 15.47 1.80 -22.73
C SER A 230 16.78 1.76 -21.92
N SER A 231 17.27 0.55 -21.58
CA SER A 231 18.45 0.35 -20.70
C SER A 231 19.69 1.14 -21.13
N GLN A 232 19.92 1.31 -22.43
CA GLN A 232 21.05 2.08 -22.96
C GLN A 232 20.92 3.58 -22.67
N LEU A 233 19.73 4.16 -22.75
CA LEU A 233 19.50 5.58 -22.47
C LEU A 233 19.76 5.90 -21.00
N TYR A 234 19.37 5.05 -20.06
CA TYR A 234 19.68 5.23 -18.64
C TYR A 234 21.18 5.23 -18.36
N GLN A 235 21.92 4.31 -18.99
CA GLN A 235 23.39 4.27 -18.85
C GLN A 235 24.06 5.51 -19.46
N MET A 236 23.57 6.00 -20.60
CA MET A 236 24.09 7.22 -21.24
C MET A 236 23.78 8.47 -20.40
N ALA A 237 22.55 8.57 -19.88
CA ALA A 237 22.13 9.67 -19.01
C ALA A 237 22.93 9.67 -17.69
N ASP A 238 23.14 8.52 -17.07
CA ASP A 238 23.95 8.41 -15.87
C ASP A 238 25.41 8.83 -16.12
N LYS A 239 26.00 8.36 -17.23
CA LYS A 239 27.35 8.74 -17.64
C LYS A 239 27.44 10.26 -17.87
N PHE A 240 26.47 10.86 -18.52
CA PHE A 240 26.41 12.32 -18.73
C PHE A 240 26.34 13.05 -17.39
N VAL A 241 25.36 12.73 -16.53
CA VAL A 241 25.17 13.42 -15.23
C VAL A 241 26.39 13.25 -14.32
N SER A 242 27.11 12.12 -14.41
CA SER A 242 28.35 11.92 -13.66
C SER A 242 29.46 12.92 -13.99
N THR A 243 29.39 13.58 -15.16
CA THR A 243 30.37 14.59 -15.58
C THR A 243 29.99 16.02 -15.18
N LEU A 244 28.77 16.22 -14.68
CA LEU A 244 28.25 17.54 -14.33
C LEU A 244 28.66 17.99 -12.93
N ARG A 245 28.87 19.30 -12.76
CA ARG A 245 29.12 19.93 -11.46
C ARG A 245 27.79 20.14 -10.73
N LYS A 246 27.67 19.52 -9.55
CA LYS A 246 26.47 19.56 -8.69
C LYS A 246 26.60 20.61 -7.59
N GLN A 247 25.55 21.39 -7.35
CA GLN A 247 25.40 22.22 -6.15
C GLN A 247 24.14 21.80 -5.38
N VAL A 248 24.25 21.70 -4.06
CA VAL A 248 23.16 21.27 -3.17
C VAL A 248 22.73 22.45 -2.31
N PHE A 249 21.44 22.76 -2.33
CA PHE A 249 20.84 23.78 -1.47
C PHE A 249 20.06 23.11 -0.34
N ALA A 250 20.48 23.36 0.88
CA ALA A 250 19.75 22.95 2.08
C ALA A 250 18.67 23.98 2.50
N LYS A 251 18.78 25.23 2.00
CA LYS A 251 17.85 26.34 2.28
C LYS A 251 17.38 26.98 0.97
N THR A 252 16.10 27.36 0.96
CA THR A 252 15.58 28.27 -0.07
C THR A 252 16.01 29.68 0.31
N GLU A 253 17.21 30.07 -0.01
CA GLU A 253 17.62 31.48 -0.03
C GLU A 253 17.06 32.11 -1.29
N ASP A 254 16.74 33.39 -1.21
CA ASP A 254 15.91 34.16 -2.11
C ASP A 254 16.00 33.85 -3.63
N LYS A 255 14.85 33.94 -4.29
CA LYS A 255 14.67 33.68 -5.73
C LYS A 255 15.57 34.51 -6.67
N GLU A 256 16.25 35.54 -6.13
CA GLU A 256 17.05 36.46 -6.91
C GLU A 256 18.50 36.00 -7.18
N GLU A 257 19.02 34.99 -6.47
CA GLU A 257 20.40 34.49 -6.65
C GLU A 257 20.53 33.26 -7.56
N LYS A 258 19.42 32.76 -8.14
CA LYS A 258 19.45 31.52 -8.93
C LYS A 258 20.00 31.65 -10.36
N ASP A 259 20.17 32.86 -10.88
CA ASP A 259 20.58 33.10 -12.26
C ASP A 259 22.11 33.17 -12.46
N ASP A 260 22.91 33.21 -11.39
CA ASP A 260 24.39 33.33 -11.44
C ASP A 260 25.12 32.16 -10.77
N LEU A 261 24.60 30.92 -10.92
CA LEU A 261 25.18 29.75 -10.27
C LEU A 261 26.30 29.13 -11.11
N ASP A 262 27.52 29.04 -10.56
CA ASP A 262 28.65 28.32 -11.20
C ASP A 262 28.52 26.79 -11.01
N CYS A 263 27.41 26.24 -11.48
CA CYS A 263 27.14 24.79 -11.47
C CYS A 263 26.32 24.39 -12.71
N ASP A 264 26.36 23.11 -13.04
CA ASP A 264 25.66 22.57 -14.21
C ASP A 264 24.25 22.10 -13.86
N TYR A 265 24.04 21.66 -12.60
CA TYR A 265 22.72 21.38 -12.05
C TYR A 265 22.69 21.60 -10.54
N TYR A 266 21.51 21.88 -10.02
CA TYR A 266 21.32 22.05 -8.58
C TYR A 266 20.28 21.09 -8.02
N VAL A 267 20.45 20.77 -6.74
CA VAL A 267 19.59 19.89 -5.95
C VAL A 267 19.03 20.69 -4.79
N ASP A 268 17.71 20.81 -4.70
CA ASP A 268 17.03 21.38 -3.54
C ASP A 268 16.55 20.24 -2.65
N GLU A 269 17.26 19.99 -1.56
CA GLU A 269 16.91 18.91 -0.61
C GLU A 269 15.56 19.15 0.09
N LYS A 270 15.16 20.40 0.27
CA LYS A 270 13.91 20.76 0.95
C LYS A 270 12.68 20.45 0.09
N SER A 271 12.72 20.79 -1.18
CA SER A 271 11.65 20.50 -2.13
C SER A 271 11.79 19.13 -2.79
N ARG A 272 12.91 18.43 -2.59
CA ARG A 272 13.30 17.17 -3.27
C ARG A 272 13.27 17.32 -4.81
N THR A 273 13.73 18.43 -5.31
CA THR A 273 13.79 18.71 -6.75
C THR A 273 15.21 18.84 -7.27
N VAL A 274 15.38 18.55 -8.56
CA VAL A 274 16.63 18.71 -9.28
C VAL A 274 16.36 19.52 -10.55
N SER A 275 17.29 20.37 -10.97
CA SER A 275 17.13 21.15 -12.20
C SER A 275 18.47 21.44 -12.84
N LEU A 276 18.52 21.37 -14.19
CA LEU A 276 19.66 21.85 -14.98
C LEU A 276 19.71 23.38 -14.97
N THR A 277 20.92 23.93 -14.98
CA THR A 277 21.16 25.33 -15.31
C THR A 277 21.26 25.52 -16.83
N ALA A 278 21.29 26.75 -17.28
CA ALA A 278 21.50 27.04 -18.73
C ALA A 278 22.81 26.43 -19.27
N GLU A 279 23.89 26.42 -18.46
CA GLU A 279 25.14 25.72 -18.80
C GLU A 279 24.97 24.20 -18.86
N GLY A 280 24.19 23.61 -17.94
CA GLY A 280 23.88 22.19 -17.93
C GLY A 280 23.07 21.77 -19.15
N ILE A 281 22.09 22.56 -19.58
CA ILE A 281 21.29 22.33 -20.79
C ILE A 281 22.20 22.35 -22.04
N ALA A 282 23.04 23.37 -22.19
CA ALA A 282 23.97 23.48 -23.34
C ALA A 282 24.95 22.27 -23.38
N LYS A 283 25.40 21.76 -22.22
CA LYS A 283 26.22 20.56 -22.16
C LYS A 283 25.44 19.29 -22.54
N ALA A 284 24.17 19.20 -22.15
CA ALA A 284 23.30 18.09 -22.51
C ALA A 284 23.05 18.03 -24.01
N GLU A 285 22.68 19.15 -24.63
CA GLU A 285 22.47 19.30 -26.06
C GLU A 285 23.72 18.90 -26.85
N LYS A 286 24.88 19.36 -26.43
CA LYS A 286 26.16 18.99 -27.04
C LYS A 286 26.51 17.51 -26.87
N PHE A 287 26.24 16.92 -25.70
CA PHE A 287 26.61 15.54 -25.43
C PHE A 287 25.73 14.56 -26.22
N PHE A 288 24.44 14.83 -26.29
CA PHE A 288 23.47 13.98 -26.99
C PHE A 288 23.29 14.35 -28.47
N GLY A 289 23.84 15.47 -28.91
CA GLY A 289 23.77 15.89 -30.30
C GLY A 289 22.40 16.41 -30.76
N VAL A 290 21.63 16.98 -29.84
CA VAL A 290 20.31 17.57 -30.09
C VAL A 290 20.40 19.10 -30.16
N GLU A 291 19.55 19.71 -30.95
CA GLU A 291 19.60 21.20 -31.15
C GLU A 291 18.93 21.94 -29.98
N ASN A 292 17.85 21.37 -29.44
CA ASN A 292 17.11 21.93 -28.30
C ASN A 292 16.53 20.81 -27.43
N LEU A 293 16.96 20.74 -26.17
CA LEU A 293 16.51 19.71 -25.21
C LEU A 293 15.01 19.84 -24.83
N ALA A 294 14.45 21.05 -24.99
CA ALA A 294 13.06 21.33 -24.64
C ALA A 294 12.04 20.97 -25.75
N ASP A 295 12.49 20.55 -26.93
CA ASP A 295 11.60 20.15 -28.02
C ASP A 295 10.81 18.88 -27.67
N ALA A 296 9.60 18.78 -28.18
CA ALA A 296 8.70 17.65 -27.92
C ALA A 296 9.33 16.29 -28.29
N GLU A 297 10.14 16.23 -29.33
CA GLU A 297 10.87 15.04 -29.78
C GLU A 297 11.93 14.57 -28.77
N ASN A 298 12.44 15.47 -27.91
CA ASN A 298 13.50 15.22 -26.94
C ASN A 298 12.97 15.00 -25.52
N THR A 299 11.64 14.92 -25.34
CA THR A 299 11.00 14.76 -24.02
C THR A 299 11.48 13.51 -23.30
N THR A 300 11.58 12.37 -24.00
CA THR A 300 12.10 11.10 -23.46
C THR A 300 13.54 11.25 -22.96
N LEU A 301 14.39 11.92 -23.74
CA LEU A 301 15.79 12.17 -23.34
C LEU A 301 15.87 13.06 -22.09
N SER A 302 15.08 14.15 -22.09
CA SER A 302 14.97 15.06 -20.94
C SER A 302 14.52 14.33 -19.68
N HIS A 303 13.56 13.43 -19.81
CA HIS A 303 13.10 12.56 -18.71
C HIS A 303 14.24 11.70 -18.16
N HIS A 304 14.98 10.97 -18.98
CA HIS A 304 16.10 10.13 -18.54
C HIS A 304 17.21 10.94 -17.85
N ILE A 305 17.54 12.14 -18.35
CA ILE A 305 18.50 13.04 -17.69
C ILE A 305 17.99 13.46 -16.32
N ASN A 306 16.71 13.82 -16.20
CA ASN A 306 16.10 14.19 -14.92
C ASN A 306 16.12 13.04 -13.91
N GLN A 307 15.80 11.81 -14.32
CA GLN A 307 15.86 10.65 -13.43
C GLN A 307 17.31 10.33 -13.01
N ALA A 308 18.28 10.46 -13.90
CA ALA A 308 19.69 10.29 -13.55
C ALA A 308 20.15 11.35 -12.53
N MET A 309 19.71 12.62 -12.68
CA MET A 309 19.99 13.68 -11.71
C MET A 309 19.34 13.40 -10.35
N LYS A 310 18.07 12.93 -10.31
CA LYS A 310 17.41 12.52 -9.07
C LYS A 310 18.17 11.38 -8.40
N ALA A 311 18.54 10.34 -9.15
CA ALA A 311 19.28 9.21 -8.64
C ALA A 311 20.63 9.60 -8.00
N ARG A 312 21.39 10.52 -8.64
CA ARG A 312 22.70 11.00 -8.14
C ARG A 312 22.61 12.14 -7.13
N GLY A 313 21.54 12.95 -7.22
CA GLY A 313 21.35 14.13 -6.38
C GLY A 313 20.66 13.84 -5.06
N LEU A 314 19.58 13.08 -5.09
CA LEU A 314 18.67 12.89 -3.96
C LEU A 314 18.77 11.50 -3.34
N MET A 315 18.97 10.44 -4.14
CA MET A 315 18.93 9.07 -3.65
C MET A 315 20.27 8.63 -3.05
N LYS A 316 20.26 8.23 -1.79
CA LYS A 316 21.46 7.86 -1.01
C LYS A 316 21.47 6.35 -0.75
N LYS A 317 22.59 5.72 -1.09
CA LYS A 317 22.84 4.29 -0.77
C LYS A 317 22.85 4.07 0.74
N ASP A 318 22.32 2.93 1.17
CA ASP A 318 22.16 2.51 2.57
C ASP A 318 21.20 3.38 3.42
N ILE A 319 20.50 4.35 2.77
CA ILE A 319 19.43 5.15 3.36
C ILE A 319 18.14 4.92 2.59
N ASP A 320 18.10 5.28 1.30
CA ASP A 320 16.92 5.14 0.46
C ASP A 320 16.85 3.77 -0.23
N TYR A 321 18.00 3.15 -0.46
CA TYR A 321 18.12 1.82 -1.06
C TYR A 321 19.41 1.11 -0.66
N VAL A 322 19.42 -0.22 -0.79
CA VAL A 322 20.63 -1.05 -0.64
C VAL A 322 20.89 -1.84 -1.92
N VAL A 323 22.16 -2.19 -2.14
CA VAL A 323 22.57 -3.09 -3.23
C VAL A 323 22.87 -4.46 -2.63
N LYS A 324 22.10 -5.49 -3.02
CA LYS A 324 22.28 -6.85 -2.55
C LYS A 324 22.09 -7.84 -3.70
N ASP A 325 23.00 -8.78 -3.83
CA ASP A 325 22.97 -9.84 -4.86
C ASP A 325 22.87 -9.32 -6.31
N GLY A 326 23.37 -8.09 -6.56
CA GLY A 326 23.31 -7.43 -7.87
C GLY A 326 21.97 -6.76 -8.19
N GLU A 327 21.08 -6.66 -7.22
CA GLU A 327 19.77 -5.98 -7.33
C GLU A 327 19.71 -4.76 -6.40
N ILE A 328 18.97 -3.74 -6.80
CA ILE A 328 18.60 -2.60 -5.97
C ILE A 328 17.37 -2.98 -5.16
N ILE A 329 17.45 -2.81 -3.84
CA ILE A 329 16.33 -3.06 -2.92
C ILE A 329 16.01 -1.74 -2.22
N ILE A 330 14.77 -1.30 -2.32
CA ILE A 330 14.28 -0.08 -1.67
C ILE A 330 14.31 -0.24 -0.16
N VAL A 331 14.66 0.82 0.55
CA VAL A 331 14.49 0.94 2.01
C VAL A 331 13.28 1.83 2.26
N ASP A 332 12.31 1.35 2.98
CA ASP A 332 11.14 2.15 3.34
C ASP A 332 11.55 3.33 4.25
N GLU A 333 11.17 4.53 3.85
CA GLU A 333 11.53 5.77 4.56
C GLU A 333 10.98 5.82 6.00
N PHE A 334 9.84 5.16 6.25
CA PHE A 334 9.14 5.20 7.55
C PHE A 334 9.55 4.08 8.48
N THR A 335 9.63 2.86 7.95
CA THR A 335 9.91 1.66 8.74
C THR A 335 11.39 1.29 8.73
N GLY A 336 12.15 1.78 7.74
CA GLY A 336 13.54 1.38 7.47
C GLY A 336 13.66 -0.06 6.97
N ARG A 337 12.57 -0.66 6.52
CA ARG A 337 12.52 -2.06 6.07
C ARG A 337 12.97 -2.20 4.63
N LEU A 338 13.51 -3.38 4.29
CA LEU A 338 13.88 -3.72 2.93
C LEU A 338 12.65 -4.19 2.15
N MET A 339 12.35 -3.49 1.07
CA MET A 339 11.18 -3.75 0.23
C MET A 339 11.58 -4.63 -0.95
N TYR A 340 11.53 -5.94 -0.76
CA TYR A 340 11.88 -6.89 -1.82
C TYR A 340 10.81 -6.93 -2.92
N GLY A 341 11.27 -6.97 -4.19
CA GLY A 341 10.39 -7.06 -5.36
C GLY A 341 9.71 -5.76 -5.75
N ARG A 342 9.95 -4.66 -5.02
CA ARG A 342 9.46 -3.32 -5.32
C ARG A 342 10.47 -2.51 -6.12
N ARG A 343 9.96 -1.58 -6.91
CA ARG A 343 10.75 -0.68 -7.75
C ARG A 343 10.24 0.75 -7.63
N TYR A 344 11.14 1.73 -7.69
CA TYR A 344 10.75 3.13 -7.86
C TYR A 344 10.10 3.34 -9.22
N ASN A 345 9.11 4.20 -9.27
CA ASN A 345 8.35 4.52 -10.48
C ASN A 345 9.12 5.46 -11.42
N GLU A 346 8.56 5.69 -12.59
CA GLU A 346 9.03 6.69 -13.57
C GLU A 346 10.48 6.51 -14.00
N GLY A 347 11.00 5.29 -14.04
CA GLY A 347 12.38 5.04 -14.45
C GLY A 347 13.45 5.38 -13.38
N LEU A 348 13.07 5.89 -12.21
CA LEU A 348 14.04 6.22 -11.14
C LEU A 348 14.80 4.98 -10.67
N HIS A 349 14.15 3.81 -10.62
CA HIS A 349 14.81 2.56 -10.24
C HIS A 349 15.91 2.18 -11.22
N GLN A 350 15.61 2.27 -12.52
CA GLN A 350 16.58 2.03 -13.60
C GLN A 350 17.73 3.04 -13.58
N ALA A 351 17.44 4.31 -13.26
CA ALA A 351 18.48 5.32 -13.09
C ALA A 351 19.40 5.01 -11.88
N ILE A 352 18.85 4.44 -10.79
CA ILE A 352 19.64 3.97 -9.65
C ILE A 352 20.44 2.71 -10.01
N GLU A 353 19.86 1.77 -10.77
CA GLU A 353 20.56 0.59 -11.31
C GLU A 353 21.76 1.03 -12.18
N ALA A 354 21.56 2.00 -13.05
CA ALA A 354 22.64 2.56 -13.87
C ALA A 354 23.72 3.25 -13.01
N LYS A 355 23.32 4.05 -12.00
CA LYS A 355 24.22 4.72 -11.06
C LYS A 355 25.10 3.73 -10.27
N GLU A 356 24.55 2.60 -9.83
CA GLU A 356 25.28 1.59 -9.06
C GLU A 356 25.99 0.56 -9.95
N GLY A 357 25.83 0.65 -11.27
CA GLY A 357 26.48 -0.25 -12.24
C GLY A 357 25.98 -1.69 -12.19
N VAL A 358 24.76 -1.90 -11.71
CA VAL A 358 24.07 -3.19 -11.78
C VAL A 358 23.34 -3.32 -13.11
N THR A 359 22.82 -4.52 -13.42
CA THR A 359 22.06 -4.73 -14.68
C THR A 359 20.80 -3.87 -14.68
N VAL A 360 20.69 -2.93 -15.64
CA VAL A 360 19.50 -2.11 -15.82
C VAL A 360 18.40 -2.96 -16.44
N ALA A 361 17.30 -3.15 -15.73
CA ALA A 361 16.16 -3.91 -16.23
C ALA A 361 15.31 -3.05 -17.19
N SER A 362 14.52 -3.69 -18.07
CA SER A 362 13.57 -3.00 -18.94
C SER A 362 12.60 -2.13 -18.14
N GLU A 363 12.10 -1.07 -18.73
CA GLU A 363 11.06 -0.25 -18.15
C GLU A 363 9.83 -1.11 -17.83
N SER A 364 9.07 -0.67 -16.84
CA SER A 364 7.80 -1.28 -16.48
C SER A 364 6.66 -0.39 -16.97
N LYS A 365 5.73 -0.97 -17.74
CA LYS A 365 4.48 -0.32 -18.12
C LYS A 365 3.44 -0.52 -17.04
N THR A 366 2.71 0.54 -16.66
CA THR A 366 1.63 0.45 -15.69
C THR A 366 0.42 -0.25 -16.32
N LEU A 367 0.03 -1.39 -15.76
CA LEU A 367 -1.13 -2.15 -16.22
C LEU A 367 -2.42 -1.74 -15.49
N ALA A 368 -2.32 -1.50 -14.20
CA ALA A 368 -3.43 -1.05 -13.36
C ALA A 368 -2.88 -0.29 -12.15
N THR A 369 -3.62 0.71 -11.71
CA THR A 369 -3.27 1.52 -10.54
C THR A 369 -4.53 1.92 -9.77
N VAL A 370 -4.39 2.07 -8.45
CA VAL A 370 -5.42 2.65 -7.56
C VAL A 370 -4.75 3.25 -6.33
N THR A 371 -5.20 4.41 -5.88
CA THR A 371 -4.77 4.94 -4.58
C THR A 371 -5.48 4.22 -3.43
N PHE A 372 -4.83 4.13 -2.25
CA PHE A 372 -5.49 3.60 -1.05
C PHE A 372 -6.76 4.38 -0.72
N GLN A 373 -6.73 5.71 -0.93
CA GLN A 373 -7.88 6.57 -0.69
C GLN A 373 -9.09 6.12 -1.50
N ASN A 374 -8.94 5.98 -2.81
CA ASN A 374 -10.03 5.58 -3.68
C ASN A 374 -10.41 4.10 -3.50
N PHE A 375 -9.45 3.23 -3.21
CA PHE A 375 -9.75 1.83 -2.91
C PHE A 375 -10.63 1.67 -1.65
N PHE A 376 -10.26 2.29 -0.52
CA PHE A 376 -11.05 2.17 0.71
C PHE A 376 -12.40 2.89 0.67
N ARG A 377 -12.56 3.86 -0.22
CA ARG A 377 -13.86 4.51 -0.51
C ARG A 377 -14.87 3.60 -1.22
N LEU A 378 -14.42 2.46 -1.77
CA LEU A 378 -15.32 1.45 -2.39
C LEU A 378 -16.16 0.71 -1.36
N TYR A 379 -15.78 0.70 -0.08
CA TYR A 379 -16.55 0.03 0.96
C TYR A 379 -17.83 0.79 1.30
N ASP A 380 -18.96 0.06 1.35
CA ASP A 380 -20.24 0.62 1.81
C ASP A 380 -20.14 1.13 3.25
N LYS A 381 -19.34 0.44 4.08
CA LYS A 381 -19.02 0.84 5.45
C LYS A 381 -17.52 0.65 5.70
N LEU A 382 -16.87 1.72 6.12
CA LEU A 382 -15.47 1.74 6.52
C LEU A 382 -15.37 2.14 7.98
N SER A 383 -14.52 1.46 8.75
CA SER A 383 -14.18 1.83 10.11
C SER A 383 -12.71 1.55 10.40
N GLY A 384 -12.19 2.14 11.45
CA GLY A 384 -10.79 1.92 11.79
C GLY A 384 -10.51 2.07 13.28
N MET A 385 -9.38 1.54 13.70
CA MET A 385 -8.91 1.65 15.08
C MET A 385 -7.42 1.94 15.12
N THR A 386 -7.02 2.80 16.05
CA THR A 386 -5.61 3.13 16.33
C THR A 386 -5.49 3.77 17.70
N GLY A 387 -4.27 3.97 18.19
CA GLY A 387 -3.99 4.72 19.43
C GLY A 387 -3.85 6.23 19.26
N THR A 388 -3.87 6.77 18.02
CA THR A 388 -3.36 8.10 17.68
C THR A 388 -4.05 8.75 16.48
N ALA A 389 -5.37 8.66 16.34
CA ALA A 389 -6.10 9.22 15.20
C ALA A 389 -6.45 10.72 15.35
N LEU A 390 -6.63 11.21 16.57
CA LEU A 390 -7.20 12.54 16.83
C LEU A 390 -6.37 13.68 16.24
N THR A 391 -5.05 13.51 16.12
CA THR A 391 -4.16 14.51 15.50
C THR A 391 -4.41 14.70 14.02
N GLU A 392 -4.94 13.70 13.35
CA GLU A 392 -5.21 13.65 11.90
C GLU A 392 -6.72 13.64 11.61
N GLN A 393 -7.56 14.01 12.58
CA GLN A 393 -9.02 13.96 12.43
C GLN A 393 -9.53 14.73 11.21
N GLU A 394 -8.96 15.91 10.93
CA GLU A 394 -9.34 16.74 9.78
C GLU A 394 -9.10 16.02 8.45
N GLU A 395 -8.02 15.24 8.37
CA GLU A 395 -7.69 14.46 7.18
C GLU A 395 -8.62 13.25 7.02
N PHE A 396 -8.89 12.51 8.09
CA PHE A 396 -9.83 11.39 8.05
C PHE A 396 -11.24 11.82 7.64
N GLU A 397 -11.68 12.98 8.12
CA GLU A 397 -12.98 13.54 7.77
C GLU A 397 -13.00 14.03 6.31
N ALA A 398 -11.97 14.76 5.88
CA ALA A 398 -11.91 15.33 4.53
C ALA A 398 -11.75 14.31 3.41
N ILE A 399 -10.97 13.24 3.63
CA ILE A 399 -10.65 12.24 2.60
C ILE A 399 -11.61 11.06 2.64
N TYR A 400 -11.85 10.50 3.83
CA TYR A 400 -12.58 9.23 4.00
C TYR A 400 -13.97 9.39 4.60
N ASN A 401 -14.37 10.60 4.95
CA ASN A 401 -15.61 10.89 5.70
C ASN A 401 -15.71 10.10 7.02
N LEU A 402 -14.55 9.86 7.67
CA LEU A 402 -14.45 9.13 8.92
C LEU A 402 -14.29 10.08 10.09
N ASP A 403 -15.18 9.99 11.07
CA ASP A 403 -15.11 10.72 12.34
C ASP A 403 -14.31 9.93 13.38
N VAL A 404 -13.59 10.65 14.24
CA VAL A 404 -12.76 10.05 15.29
C VAL A 404 -13.42 10.19 16.65
N VAL A 405 -13.55 9.06 17.38
CA VAL A 405 -14.05 9.05 18.77
C VAL A 405 -12.96 8.54 19.70
N GLU A 406 -12.54 9.36 20.64
CA GLU A 406 -11.59 8.99 21.68
C GLU A 406 -12.29 8.14 22.74
N ILE A 407 -11.84 6.89 22.90
CA ILE A 407 -12.38 5.92 23.88
C ILE A 407 -11.55 6.05 25.17
N PRO A 408 -12.19 6.11 26.34
CA PRO A 408 -11.48 6.16 27.61
C PRO A 408 -10.74 4.84 27.85
N THR A 409 -9.60 4.93 28.54
CA THR A 409 -8.83 3.75 28.94
C THR A 409 -9.54 2.97 30.06
N ASN A 410 -9.38 1.64 30.08
CA ASN A 410 -9.95 0.78 31.13
C ASN A 410 -9.38 1.11 32.52
N ARG A 411 -8.08 1.44 32.57
CA ARG A 411 -7.40 1.94 33.77
C ARG A 411 -6.74 3.30 33.49
N PRO A 412 -6.67 4.21 34.47
CA PRO A 412 -6.01 5.50 34.27
C PRO A 412 -4.55 5.34 33.82
N VAL A 413 -4.12 6.16 32.87
CA VAL A 413 -2.71 6.24 32.46
C VAL A 413 -1.95 7.01 33.54
N ILE A 414 -1.01 6.35 34.20
CA ILE A 414 -0.16 6.94 35.26
C ILE A 414 1.27 7.23 34.79
N ARG A 415 1.56 7.03 33.49
CA ARG A 415 2.85 7.35 32.87
C ARG A 415 3.17 8.83 33.03
N ILE A 416 4.44 9.12 33.32
CA ILE A 416 4.96 10.48 33.43
C ILE A 416 5.66 10.87 32.13
N ASP A 417 5.09 11.84 31.41
CA ASP A 417 5.69 12.40 30.20
C ASP A 417 6.50 13.65 30.58
N HIS A 418 7.84 13.50 30.64
CA HIS A 418 8.74 14.59 30.98
C HIS A 418 8.82 15.62 29.84
N PRO A 419 9.09 16.90 30.13
CA PRO A 419 9.39 17.91 29.14
C PRO A 419 10.59 17.51 28.26
N ASP A 420 10.57 17.96 27.01
CA ASP A 420 11.69 17.77 26.08
C ASP A 420 12.94 18.48 26.61
N VAL A 421 14.11 17.95 26.27
CA VAL A 421 15.40 18.55 26.57
C VAL A 421 16.10 18.86 25.26
N VAL A 422 16.54 20.10 25.07
CA VAL A 422 17.15 20.56 23.83
C VAL A 422 18.63 20.87 24.05
N TYR A 423 19.47 20.41 23.13
CA TYR A 423 20.92 20.64 23.12
C TYR A 423 21.32 21.43 21.87
N LYS A 424 22.45 22.13 21.95
CA LYS A 424 23.01 22.85 20.82
C LYS A 424 23.45 21.93 19.69
N THR A 425 24.09 20.79 20.02
CA THR A 425 24.65 19.84 19.06
C THR A 425 24.10 18.44 19.24
N GLU A 426 24.15 17.62 18.16
CA GLU A 426 23.80 16.19 18.23
C GLU A 426 24.74 15.43 19.18
N ALA A 427 26.04 15.77 19.20
CA ALA A 427 27.01 15.14 20.08
C ALA A 427 26.67 15.33 21.56
N GLY A 428 26.31 16.55 21.99
CA GLY A 428 25.84 16.85 23.35
C GLY A 428 24.57 16.08 23.70
N LYS A 429 23.60 16.03 22.77
CA LYS A 429 22.36 15.25 22.89
C LYS A 429 22.65 13.76 23.14
N PHE A 430 23.50 13.12 22.32
CA PHE A 430 23.81 11.71 22.49
C PHE A 430 24.56 11.41 23.80
N ARG A 431 25.47 12.27 24.26
CA ARG A 431 26.10 12.11 25.58
C ARG A 431 25.05 12.12 26.71
N ALA A 432 24.10 13.05 26.66
CA ALA A 432 23.02 13.13 27.65
C ALA A 432 22.09 11.90 27.62
N ILE A 433 21.78 11.35 26.43
CA ILE A 433 21.01 10.11 26.28
C ILE A 433 21.75 8.94 26.93
N VAL A 434 23.05 8.78 26.65
CA VAL A 434 23.89 7.71 27.25
C VAL A 434 23.90 7.80 28.76
N GLU A 435 24.04 8.99 29.34
CA GLU A 435 24.02 9.19 30.79
C GLU A 435 22.63 8.85 31.39
N GLN A 436 21.53 9.23 30.73
CA GLN A 436 20.18 8.84 31.16
C GLN A 436 19.97 7.32 31.11
N VAL A 437 20.43 6.65 30.04
CA VAL A 437 20.37 5.20 29.92
C VAL A 437 21.16 4.50 31.04
N LYS A 438 22.34 5.03 31.37
CA LYS A 438 23.17 4.54 32.45
C LYS A 438 22.50 4.62 33.82
N GLN A 439 21.84 5.77 34.09
CA GLN A 439 21.08 5.97 35.32
C GLN A 439 19.91 5.00 35.44
N CYS A 440 19.14 4.80 34.36
CA CYS A 440 18.03 3.86 34.32
C CYS A 440 18.50 2.41 34.50
N HIS A 441 19.56 2.01 33.77
CA HIS A 441 20.13 0.67 33.87
C HIS A 441 20.61 0.36 35.29
N ALA A 442 21.25 1.32 35.94
CA ALA A 442 21.72 1.18 37.35
C ALA A 442 20.55 1.00 38.32
N LYS A 443 19.38 1.57 38.07
CA LYS A 443 18.13 1.37 38.84
C LYS A 443 17.41 0.07 38.52
N GLY A 444 17.82 -0.65 37.46
CA GLY A 444 17.09 -1.78 36.90
C GLY A 444 15.87 -1.39 36.07
N GLN A 445 15.67 -0.13 35.74
CA GLN A 445 14.58 0.35 34.91
C GLN A 445 14.86 0.04 33.44
N PRO A 446 13.99 -0.68 32.72
CA PRO A 446 14.16 -0.93 31.30
C PRO A 446 14.00 0.34 30.46
N VAL A 447 14.79 0.46 29.39
CA VAL A 447 14.81 1.63 28.51
C VAL A 447 14.61 1.20 27.06
N LEU A 448 13.69 1.87 26.37
CA LEU A 448 13.54 1.79 24.92
C LEU A 448 13.94 3.14 24.30
N VAL A 449 14.98 3.14 23.49
CA VAL A 449 15.44 4.34 22.78
C VAL A 449 14.96 4.29 21.34
N GLY A 450 14.08 5.23 20.97
CA GLY A 450 13.60 5.44 19.62
C GLY A 450 14.51 6.35 18.82
N THR A 451 15.00 5.88 17.66
CA THR A 451 15.82 6.66 16.72
C THR A 451 15.12 6.79 15.38
N ILE A 452 15.37 7.86 14.64
CA ILE A 452 14.76 8.09 13.32
C ILE A 452 15.43 7.28 12.23
N SER A 453 16.77 7.07 12.31
CA SER A 453 17.54 6.41 11.26
C SER A 453 18.41 5.27 11.81
N ILE A 454 18.78 4.35 10.91
CA ILE A 454 19.72 3.26 11.21
C ILE A 454 21.08 3.82 11.61
N GLU A 455 21.56 4.86 10.93
CA GLU A 455 22.84 5.50 11.23
C GLU A 455 22.91 6.01 12.68
N LYS A 456 21.86 6.75 13.11
CA LYS A 456 21.78 7.27 14.49
C LYS A 456 21.70 6.12 15.52
N SER A 457 21.02 5.03 15.20
CA SER A 457 20.99 3.83 16.07
C SER A 457 22.35 3.17 16.20
N GLU A 458 23.15 3.11 15.12
CA GLU A 458 24.51 2.56 15.15
C GLU A 458 25.49 3.47 15.92
N ILE A 459 25.38 4.80 15.77
CA ILE A 459 26.18 5.75 16.55
C ILE A 459 25.93 5.55 18.05
N LEU A 460 24.67 5.55 18.45
CA LEU A 460 24.29 5.35 19.85
C LEU A 460 24.73 4.00 20.39
N SER A 461 24.59 2.93 19.59
CA SER A 461 25.06 1.59 19.94
C SER A 461 26.56 1.57 20.19
N LYS A 462 27.37 2.23 19.34
CA LYS A 462 28.83 2.35 19.54
C LYS A 462 29.17 3.09 20.84
N MET A 463 28.42 4.12 21.19
CA MET A 463 28.60 4.88 22.45
C MET A 463 28.25 4.02 23.66
N LEU A 464 27.11 3.33 23.66
CA LEU A 464 26.72 2.45 24.78
C LEU A 464 27.69 1.26 24.96
N LYS A 465 28.25 0.71 23.88
CA LYS A 465 29.28 -0.33 23.94
C LYS A 465 30.58 0.18 24.63
N ARG A 466 30.98 1.43 24.35
CA ARG A 466 32.15 2.04 25.02
C ARG A 466 31.97 2.22 26.53
N GLU A 467 30.71 2.51 26.94
CA GLU A 467 30.36 2.60 28.37
C GLU A 467 30.08 1.24 29.02
N GLY A 468 30.21 0.13 28.29
CA GLY A 468 30.01 -1.23 28.80
C GLY A 468 28.54 -1.58 29.09
N ILE A 469 27.55 -0.87 28.52
CA ILE A 469 26.14 -1.12 28.76
C ILE A 469 25.66 -2.17 27.75
N PRO A 470 25.19 -3.36 28.22
CA PRO A 470 24.61 -4.37 27.35
C PRO A 470 23.29 -3.87 26.76
N HIS A 471 23.13 -3.97 25.44
CA HIS A 471 21.95 -3.49 24.76
C HIS A 471 21.65 -4.27 23.49
N ASN A 472 20.40 -4.26 23.06
CA ASN A 472 19.94 -4.81 21.79
C ASN A 472 19.66 -3.68 20.80
N VAL A 473 19.96 -3.91 19.51
CA VAL A 473 19.66 -2.95 18.43
C VAL A 473 18.69 -3.59 17.46
N LEU A 474 17.59 -2.89 17.24
CA LEU A 474 16.57 -3.23 16.28
C LEU A 474 16.64 -2.26 15.13
N ASN A 475 17.02 -2.76 13.98
CA ASN A 475 17.00 -2.02 12.73
C ASN A 475 16.64 -2.98 11.60
N ALA A 476 16.38 -2.43 10.41
CA ALA A 476 15.97 -3.20 9.22
C ALA A 476 16.91 -4.36 8.82
N LYS A 477 18.12 -4.40 9.36
CA LYS A 477 19.08 -5.50 9.11
C LYS A 477 18.70 -6.81 9.83
N TYR A 478 17.85 -6.78 10.88
CA TYR A 478 17.49 -7.92 11.74
C TYR A 478 15.99 -8.20 11.80
N HIS A 479 15.33 -8.06 10.69
CA HIS A 479 13.89 -8.08 10.54
C HIS A 479 13.17 -9.32 11.14
N GLU A 480 13.70 -10.51 10.92
CA GLU A 480 13.08 -11.78 11.38
C GLU A 480 13.04 -11.93 12.91
N MET A 481 13.88 -11.18 13.64
CA MET A 481 13.96 -11.23 15.10
C MET A 481 13.32 -10.01 15.78
N GLU A 482 12.75 -9.09 15.02
CA GLU A 482 12.25 -7.80 15.52
C GLU A 482 11.21 -7.96 16.64
N ALA A 483 10.13 -8.67 16.35
CA ALA A 483 9.04 -8.90 17.32
C ALA A 483 9.55 -9.59 18.61
N GLN A 484 10.53 -10.47 18.48
CA GLN A 484 11.13 -11.21 19.58
C GLN A 484 11.97 -10.33 20.50
N ILE A 485 12.76 -9.40 19.92
CA ILE A 485 13.62 -8.50 20.69
C ILE A 485 12.78 -7.42 21.38
N VAL A 486 11.77 -6.86 20.70
CA VAL A 486 10.85 -5.88 21.29
C VAL A 486 10.10 -6.48 22.48
N ALA A 487 9.64 -7.71 22.35
CA ALA A 487 8.94 -8.40 23.43
C ALA A 487 9.80 -8.53 24.72
N GLN A 488 11.13 -8.54 24.61
CA GLN A 488 12.05 -8.60 25.74
C GLN A 488 12.51 -7.21 26.25
N ALA A 489 12.12 -6.13 25.59
CA ALA A 489 12.50 -4.77 25.99
C ALA A 489 11.99 -4.36 27.38
N GLY A 490 10.97 -5.07 27.91
CA GLY A 490 10.41 -4.84 29.25
C GLY A 490 11.11 -5.58 30.40
N LYS A 491 12.21 -6.32 30.17
CA LYS A 491 12.98 -6.99 31.23
C LYS A 491 13.70 -6.03 32.14
N LEU A 492 13.97 -6.47 33.37
CA LEU A 492 14.71 -5.68 34.37
C LEU A 492 16.06 -5.21 33.82
N GLY A 493 16.28 -3.90 33.78
CA GLY A 493 17.51 -3.28 33.29
C GLY A 493 17.80 -3.47 31.79
N ALA A 494 16.86 -3.95 31.00
CA ALA A 494 17.06 -4.10 29.55
C ALA A 494 17.22 -2.74 28.87
N VAL A 495 18.13 -2.65 27.91
CA VAL A 495 18.33 -1.49 27.05
C VAL A 495 18.11 -1.93 25.60
N THR A 496 17.17 -1.29 24.92
CA THR A 496 16.83 -1.59 23.53
C THR A 496 16.84 -0.31 22.71
N ILE A 497 17.60 -0.28 21.63
CA ILE A 497 17.58 0.79 20.62
C ILE A 497 16.71 0.29 19.48
N ALA A 498 15.70 1.04 19.09
CA ALA A 498 14.82 0.68 17.98
C ALA A 498 14.70 1.84 17.00
N THR A 499 14.76 1.57 15.70
CA THR A 499 14.31 2.54 14.69
C THR A 499 12.80 2.69 14.78
N ASN A 500 12.32 3.80 14.31
CA ASN A 500 11.02 4.45 14.54
C ASN A 500 9.80 3.52 14.68
N MET A 501 9.59 2.62 13.75
CA MET A 501 8.40 1.77 13.67
C MET A 501 8.67 0.31 14.06
N ALA A 502 9.90 -0.02 14.44
CA ALA A 502 10.28 -1.38 14.82
C ALA A 502 9.39 -1.89 15.97
N GLY A 503 8.77 -3.05 15.79
CA GLY A 503 7.87 -3.67 16.75
C GLY A 503 6.47 -3.01 16.86
N ARG A 504 6.00 -2.28 15.84
CA ARG A 504 4.60 -1.82 15.79
C ARG A 504 3.67 -3.04 15.80
N GLY A 505 2.57 -2.95 16.54
CA GLY A 505 1.65 -4.09 16.75
C GLY A 505 2.11 -5.10 17.80
N THR A 506 3.36 -5.00 18.31
CA THR A 506 3.88 -5.89 19.36
C THR A 506 3.80 -5.22 20.73
N ASP A 507 3.22 -5.92 21.71
CA ASP A 507 3.13 -5.43 23.09
C ASP A 507 4.44 -5.67 23.85
N ILE A 508 4.93 -4.63 24.56
CA ILE A 508 6.06 -4.74 25.49
C ILE A 508 5.51 -5.05 26.87
N MET A 509 5.72 -6.29 27.31
CA MET A 509 5.31 -6.76 28.65
C MET A 509 6.39 -6.47 29.67
N LEU A 510 6.03 -5.88 30.81
CA LEU A 510 6.98 -5.67 31.92
C LEU A 510 7.40 -7.03 32.48
N GLY A 511 8.73 -7.23 32.69
CA GLY A 511 9.34 -8.48 33.08
C GLY A 511 9.72 -9.40 31.91
N GLY A 512 9.34 -9.07 30.67
CA GLY A 512 9.63 -9.85 29.45
C GLY A 512 8.47 -10.66 28.94
N ASN A 513 8.69 -11.40 27.87
CA ASN A 513 7.68 -12.23 27.21
C ASN A 513 7.97 -13.73 27.41
N ALA A 514 7.03 -14.42 28.08
CA ALA A 514 7.13 -15.86 28.36
C ALA A 514 7.12 -16.72 27.08
N GLU A 515 6.34 -16.29 26.07
CA GLU A 515 6.21 -17.00 24.79
C GLU A 515 7.55 -17.07 24.06
N PHE A 516 8.26 -15.94 24.03
CA PHE A 516 9.58 -15.88 23.42
C PHE A 516 10.60 -16.80 24.14
N LEU A 517 10.59 -16.80 25.47
CA LEU A 517 11.51 -17.63 26.27
C LEU A 517 11.22 -19.12 26.04
N ALA A 518 9.95 -19.51 25.98
CA ALA A 518 9.55 -20.88 25.68
C ALA A 518 10.02 -21.32 24.29
N LYS A 519 9.84 -20.49 23.26
CA LYS A 519 10.33 -20.76 21.90
C LYS A 519 11.86 -20.82 21.83
N ALA A 520 12.54 -19.93 22.55
CA ALA A 520 14.02 -19.93 22.59
C ALA A 520 14.57 -21.23 23.21
N ASP A 521 13.90 -21.79 24.21
CA ASP A 521 14.29 -23.07 24.79
C ASP A 521 14.00 -24.25 23.87
N LEU A 522 12.88 -24.25 23.15
CA LEU A 522 12.62 -25.25 22.11
C LEU A 522 13.72 -25.24 21.01
N ARG A 523 14.20 -24.05 20.62
CA ARG A 523 15.34 -23.92 19.70
C ARG A 523 16.63 -24.49 20.26
N LYS A 524 16.93 -24.21 21.55
CA LYS A 524 18.11 -24.78 22.22
C LYS A 524 18.06 -26.31 22.31
N GLN A 525 16.85 -26.87 22.39
CA GLN A 525 16.63 -28.32 22.36
C GLN A 525 16.77 -28.93 20.97
N GLY A 526 17.02 -28.10 19.93
CA GLY A 526 17.22 -28.54 18.55
C GLY A 526 15.92 -28.89 17.80
N LYS A 527 14.77 -28.39 18.24
CA LYS A 527 13.49 -28.58 17.52
C LYS A 527 13.52 -27.82 16.18
N PRO A 528 12.95 -28.37 15.09
CA PRO A 528 12.83 -27.70 13.80
C PRO A 528 12.04 -26.38 13.89
N GLU A 529 12.46 -25.35 13.17
CA GLU A 529 11.76 -24.05 13.17
C GLU A 529 10.29 -24.15 12.72
N GLU A 530 9.99 -25.05 11.79
CA GLU A 530 8.63 -25.32 11.32
C GLU A 530 7.72 -25.82 12.47
N LEU A 531 8.21 -26.73 13.31
CA LEU A 531 7.47 -27.20 14.49
C LEU A 531 7.38 -26.12 15.58
N ILE A 532 8.41 -25.28 15.74
CA ILE A 532 8.39 -24.18 16.70
C ILE A 532 7.36 -23.11 16.27
N ALA A 533 7.21 -22.86 14.96
CA ALA A 533 6.18 -21.98 14.45
C ALA A 533 4.76 -22.51 14.71
N GLU A 534 4.58 -23.84 14.75
CA GLU A 534 3.32 -24.47 15.07
C GLU A 534 3.04 -24.62 16.59
N ALA A 535 4.06 -24.40 17.43
CA ALA A 535 3.94 -24.57 18.88
C ALA A 535 2.98 -23.56 19.54
N ASP A 536 2.91 -22.34 19.05
CA ASP A 536 1.98 -21.28 19.49
C ASP A 536 0.81 -21.06 18.54
N SER A 537 0.79 -21.78 17.41
CA SER A 537 -0.33 -21.71 16.45
C SER A 537 -1.62 -22.20 17.10
N PHE A 538 -2.69 -21.48 16.82
CA PHE A 538 -4.04 -21.83 17.26
C PHE A 538 -4.82 -22.65 16.22
N ALA A 539 -4.19 -23.01 15.09
CA ALA A 539 -4.81 -23.84 14.06
C ALA A 539 -5.19 -25.23 14.60
N GLU A 540 -6.33 -25.75 14.22
CA GLU A 540 -6.74 -27.10 14.56
C GLU A 540 -5.85 -28.12 13.87
N THR A 541 -5.32 -29.08 14.62
CA THR A 541 -4.46 -30.14 14.07
C THR A 541 -4.72 -31.46 14.78
N THR A 542 -4.57 -32.55 14.06
CA THR A 542 -4.56 -33.92 14.57
C THR A 542 -3.17 -34.55 14.55
N ASP A 543 -2.15 -33.79 14.12
CA ASP A 543 -0.79 -34.26 14.02
C ASP A 543 -0.19 -34.47 15.42
N PRO A 544 0.26 -35.69 15.77
CA PRO A 544 0.79 -36.02 17.10
C PRO A 544 2.06 -35.22 17.44
N GLU A 545 2.93 -34.90 16.44
CA GLU A 545 4.16 -34.15 16.67
C GLU A 545 3.84 -32.68 17.02
N ILE A 546 2.88 -32.08 16.32
CA ILE A 546 2.43 -30.70 16.59
C ILE A 546 1.73 -30.64 17.97
N LEU A 547 0.92 -31.64 18.30
CA LEU A 547 0.27 -31.70 19.63
C LEU A 547 1.30 -31.85 20.75
N ALA A 548 2.33 -32.68 20.56
CA ALA A 548 3.39 -32.87 21.54
C ALA A 548 4.20 -31.60 21.79
N ILE A 549 4.58 -30.87 20.72
CA ILE A 549 5.35 -29.63 20.87
C ILE A 549 4.49 -28.52 21.49
N ARG A 550 3.18 -28.47 21.19
CA ARG A 550 2.26 -27.54 21.85
C ARG A 550 2.14 -27.81 23.34
N GLN A 551 2.11 -29.08 23.76
CA GLN A 551 2.08 -29.42 25.17
C GLN A 551 3.39 -28.99 25.87
N GLU A 552 4.54 -29.29 25.28
CA GLU A 552 5.85 -28.91 25.80
C GLU A 552 6.00 -27.39 25.90
N TYR A 553 5.55 -26.66 24.86
CA TYR A 553 5.50 -25.21 24.83
C TYR A 553 4.62 -24.64 25.95
N ASN A 554 3.43 -25.19 26.16
CA ASN A 554 2.52 -24.73 27.20
C ASN A 554 3.08 -24.95 28.62
N ASP A 555 3.83 -26.04 28.83
CA ASP A 555 4.46 -26.32 30.12
C ASP A 555 5.61 -25.33 30.40
N LEU A 556 6.44 -25.05 29.39
CA LEU A 556 7.47 -24.01 29.46
C LEU A 556 6.85 -22.63 29.69
N LEU A 557 5.76 -22.33 28.99
CA LEU A 557 5.03 -21.07 29.11
C LEU A 557 4.51 -20.83 30.54
N LYS A 558 3.96 -21.85 31.19
CA LYS A 558 3.51 -21.77 32.58
C LYS A 558 4.67 -21.51 33.55
N GLN A 559 5.79 -22.18 33.34
CA GLN A 559 7.00 -21.99 34.14
C GLN A 559 7.51 -20.55 34.02
N TYR A 560 7.66 -20.03 32.80
CA TYR A 560 8.13 -18.68 32.57
C TYR A 560 7.16 -17.61 33.08
N LYS A 561 5.85 -17.78 32.96
CA LYS A 561 4.87 -16.84 33.52
C LYS A 561 5.02 -16.63 35.01
N GLY A 562 5.41 -17.66 35.75
CA GLY A 562 5.69 -17.57 37.20
C GLY A 562 6.89 -16.66 37.50
N HIS A 563 8.01 -16.88 36.80
CA HIS A 563 9.23 -16.08 36.99
C HIS A 563 9.06 -14.62 36.52
N ILE A 564 8.38 -14.42 35.40
CA ILE A 564 8.13 -13.07 34.84
C ILE A 564 7.28 -12.22 35.76
N LYS A 565 6.34 -12.81 36.49
CA LYS A 565 5.50 -12.06 37.42
C LYS A 565 6.31 -11.38 38.53
N GLU A 566 7.31 -12.07 39.08
CA GLU A 566 8.21 -11.50 40.10
C GLU A 566 9.11 -10.42 39.51
N GLU A 567 9.63 -10.62 38.29
CA GLU A 567 10.45 -9.65 37.60
C GLU A 567 9.64 -8.39 37.22
N ALA A 568 8.39 -8.56 36.77
CA ALA A 568 7.49 -7.46 36.46
C ALA A 568 7.22 -6.54 37.66
N GLU A 569 7.06 -7.12 38.88
CA GLU A 569 6.91 -6.32 40.12
C GLU A 569 8.17 -5.47 40.38
N LYS A 570 9.35 -6.02 40.18
CA LYS A 570 10.62 -5.28 40.34
C LYS A 570 10.71 -4.14 39.33
N VAL A 571 10.31 -4.40 38.10
CA VAL A 571 10.31 -3.37 37.03
C VAL A 571 9.28 -2.28 37.34
N ARG A 572 8.08 -2.62 37.84
CA ARG A 572 7.09 -1.65 38.31
C ARG A 572 7.63 -0.77 39.44
N ALA A 573 8.30 -1.39 40.42
CA ALA A 573 8.95 -0.68 41.51
C ALA A 573 10.09 0.26 41.04
N ALA A 574 10.80 -0.09 39.96
CA ALA A 574 11.86 0.73 39.34
C ALA A 574 11.30 1.92 38.52
N GLY A 575 9.98 2.00 38.29
CA GLY A 575 9.32 3.07 37.51
C GLY A 575 8.73 2.64 36.18
N GLY A 576 8.75 1.33 35.86
CA GLY A 576 8.25 0.79 34.60
C GLY A 576 9.19 1.08 33.41
N LEU A 577 8.68 0.96 32.18
CA LEU A 577 9.46 1.17 30.96
C LEU A 577 9.71 2.67 30.73
N PHE A 578 10.97 3.06 30.52
CA PHE A 578 11.34 4.42 30.14
C PHE A 578 11.50 4.52 28.62
N ILE A 579 10.77 5.44 27.99
CA ILE A 579 10.89 5.74 26.55
C ILE A 579 11.78 6.97 26.35
N ILE A 580 12.82 6.83 25.57
CA ILE A 580 13.68 7.91 25.14
C ILE A 580 13.51 8.14 23.65
N GLY A 581 13.01 9.30 23.23
CA GLY A 581 13.02 9.73 21.84
C GLY A 581 14.29 10.53 21.56
N THR A 582 15.07 10.15 20.53
CA THR A 582 16.29 10.88 20.17
C THR A 582 16.04 12.12 19.33
N GLU A 583 14.84 12.23 18.75
CA GLU A 583 14.38 13.37 17.94
C GLU A 583 12.85 13.41 17.94
N ARG A 584 12.30 14.53 17.51
CA ARG A 584 10.88 14.62 17.15
C ARG A 584 10.69 14.18 15.70
N HIS A 585 9.65 13.42 15.49
CA HIS A 585 9.26 12.95 14.16
C HIS A 585 8.53 14.05 13.38
N GLU A 586 8.35 13.83 12.08
CA GLU A 586 7.57 14.72 11.21
C GLU A 586 6.11 14.87 11.65
N SER A 587 5.55 13.88 12.33
CA SER A 587 4.19 13.89 12.86
C SER A 587 4.16 13.68 14.38
N ARG A 588 3.36 14.48 15.09
CA ARG A 588 3.07 14.32 16.52
C ARG A 588 2.48 12.96 16.84
N ARG A 589 1.78 12.37 15.90
CA ARG A 589 1.16 11.06 15.99
C ARG A 589 2.22 9.98 16.26
N ILE A 590 3.32 9.98 15.50
CA ILE A 590 4.42 9.03 15.65
C ILE A 590 5.09 9.18 17.02
N ASP A 591 5.29 10.40 17.49
CA ASP A 591 5.79 10.67 18.85
C ASP A 591 4.86 10.08 19.92
N ASN A 592 3.55 10.21 19.76
CA ASN A 592 2.56 9.64 20.67
C ASN A 592 2.52 8.11 20.62
N GLN A 593 2.72 7.49 19.45
CA GLN A 593 2.86 6.04 19.33
C GLN A 593 4.10 5.52 20.07
N LEU A 594 5.22 6.23 19.97
CA LEU A 594 6.44 5.88 20.69
C LEU A 594 6.21 5.97 22.21
N ARG A 595 5.64 7.08 22.70
CA ARG A 595 5.25 7.24 24.14
C ARG A 595 4.28 6.15 24.58
N GLY A 596 3.31 5.79 23.73
CA GLY A 596 2.28 4.78 24.00
C GLY A 596 2.80 3.35 24.18
N ARG A 597 4.08 3.10 23.93
CA ARG A 597 4.71 1.80 24.23
C ARG A 597 4.92 1.57 25.73
N SER A 598 4.83 2.62 26.55
CA SER A 598 4.97 2.59 28.00
C SER A 598 3.68 3.05 28.69
N GLY A 599 3.47 2.63 29.94
CA GLY A 599 2.32 3.05 30.77
C GLY A 599 1.01 2.43 30.35
N ARG A 600 1.00 1.13 29.97
CA ARG A 600 -0.17 0.38 29.52
C ARG A 600 -0.94 -0.24 30.66
N GLN A 601 -2.28 -0.30 30.56
CA GLN A 601 -3.19 -0.93 31.56
C GLN A 601 -2.93 -0.51 33.00
N GLY A 602 -2.58 0.78 33.23
CA GLY A 602 -2.28 1.31 34.55
C GLY A 602 -0.89 0.98 35.12
N ASP A 603 0.01 0.42 34.29
CA ASP A 603 1.41 0.25 34.69
C ASP A 603 2.13 1.59 34.75
N PRO A 604 3.13 1.77 35.63
CA PRO A 604 3.99 2.95 35.65
C PRO A 604 4.86 2.98 34.38
N GLY A 605 5.34 4.16 34.05
CA GLY A 605 6.24 4.37 32.93
C GLY A 605 6.65 5.83 32.82
N GLU A 606 7.67 6.07 32.00
CA GLU A 606 8.18 7.41 31.79
C GLU A 606 8.50 7.64 30.31
N SER A 607 8.45 8.89 29.86
CA SER A 607 8.93 9.25 28.53
C SER A 607 9.65 10.60 28.53
N ARG A 608 10.67 10.74 27.66
CA ARG A 608 11.37 12.01 27.43
C ARG A 608 11.96 12.05 26.02
N PHE A 609 11.87 13.21 25.37
CA PHE A 609 12.55 13.47 24.10
C PHE A 609 13.79 14.32 24.32
N TYR A 610 14.88 13.94 23.66
CA TYR A 610 16.15 14.64 23.60
C TYR A 610 16.33 15.19 22.19
N LEU A 611 16.43 16.49 22.06
CA LEU A 611 16.46 17.20 20.78
C LEU A 611 17.78 17.94 20.60
N SER A 612 18.15 18.19 19.36
CA SER A 612 19.25 19.09 18.99
C SER A 612 18.78 20.14 17.99
N LEU A 613 19.40 21.32 18.03
CA LEU A 613 19.18 22.34 16.99
C LEU A 613 19.69 21.90 15.61
N GLN A 614 20.51 20.83 15.56
CA GLN A 614 21.03 20.22 14.34
C GLN A 614 20.10 19.13 13.78
N ASP A 615 19.07 18.71 14.51
CA ASP A 615 18.10 17.72 14.04
C ASP A 615 17.34 18.27 12.82
N ASP A 616 16.99 17.39 11.86
CA ASP A 616 16.44 17.79 10.58
C ASP A 616 15.18 18.65 10.70
N LEU A 617 14.26 18.30 11.59
CA LEU A 617 13.06 19.09 11.85
C LEU A 617 13.41 20.52 12.32
N MET A 618 14.40 20.65 13.19
CA MET A 618 14.83 21.94 13.73
C MET A 618 15.59 22.75 12.66
N ARG A 619 16.46 22.10 11.89
CA ARG A 619 17.21 22.69 10.79
C ARG A 619 16.30 23.30 9.71
N LEU A 620 15.21 22.60 9.36
CA LEU A 620 14.30 23.03 8.30
C LEU A 620 13.39 24.21 8.69
N PHE A 621 13.09 24.40 9.98
CA PHE A 621 12.02 25.35 10.38
C PHE A 621 12.41 26.43 11.38
N SER A 622 13.60 26.39 12.02
CA SER A 622 13.89 27.35 13.10
C SER A 622 15.35 27.72 13.36
N SER A 623 16.32 27.29 12.54
CA SER A 623 17.72 27.20 12.99
C SER A 623 18.50 28.50 13.18
N ASP A 624 18.46 29.46 12.25
CA ASP A 624 19.50 30.49 12.21
C ASP A 624 19.32 31.58 13.26
N ARG A 625 18.09 32.04 13.47
CA ARG A 625 17.80 33.05 14.52
C ARG A 625 18.01 32.49 15.93
N ILE A 626 17.65 31.21 16.12
CA ILE A 626 17.79 30.55 17.43
C ILE A 626 19.27 30.20 17.66
N MET A 627 19.99 29.70 16.67
CA MET A 627 21.45 29.44 16.76
C MET A 627 22.23 30.72 17.06
N GLY A 628 21.96 31.82 16.35
CA GLY A 628 22.60 33.12 16.59
C GLY A 628 22.32 33.69 17.99
N MET A 629 21.10 33.49 18.51
CA MET A 629 20.76 33.87 19.89
C MET A 629 21.49 33.01 20.94
N MET A 630 21.67 31.70 20.67
CA MET A 630 22.39 30.76 21.54
C MET A 630 23.88 31.04 21.58
N ASP A 631 24.50 31.34 20.43
CA ASP A 631 25.92 31.74 20.35
C ASP A 631 26.19 33.02 21.17
N SER A 632 25.23 33.93 21.14
CA SER A 632 25.31 35.18 21.94
C SER A 632 25.15 34.94 23.47
N LEU A 633 24.52 33.83 23.89
CA LEU A 633 24.34 33.48 25.29
C LEU A 633 25.50 32.64 25.86
N GLY A 634 26.48 32.25 25.04
CA GLY A 634 27.68 31.52 25.49
C GLY A 634 27.38 30.12 26.07
N LEU A 635 26.30 29.46 25.66
CA LEU A 635 25.88 28.14 26.17
C LEU A 635 26.81 27.03 25.64
N ASP A 636 27.30 26.19 26.54
CA ASP A 636 28.14 25.03 26.23
C ASP A 636 27.31 23.92 25.55
N GLU A 637 27.98 23.02 24.80
CA GLU A 637 27.35 21.92 24.07
C GLU A 637 26.58 20.94 24.95
N ASP A 638 27.02 20.74 26.19
CA ASP A 638 26.42 19.82 27.15
C ASP A 638 25.38 20.46 28.06
N THR A 639 25.14 21.76 27.91
CA THR A 639 24.14 22.48 28.74
C THR A 639 22.75 22.33 28.13
N PRO A 640 21.77 21.76 28.86
CA PRO A 640 20.39 21.66 28.37
C PRO A 640 19.74 23.05 28.32
N ILE A 641 19.04 23.32 27.23
CA ILE A 641 18.28 24.53 27.00
C ILE A 641 16.86 24.31 27.52
N ASP A 642 16.28 25.31 28.22
CA ASP A 642 14.92 25.20 28.75
C ASP A 642 13.90 24.99 27.63
N ALA A 643 13.26 23.81 27.64
CA ALA A 643 12.29 23.37 26.65
C ALA A 643 11.07 24.29 26.52
N LYS A 644 10.73 25.09 27.58
CA LYS A 644 9.57 25.97 27.53
C LYS A 644 9.69 27.06 26.45
N ILE A 645 10.90 27.47 26.12
CA ILE A 645 11.14 28.51 25.10
C ILE A 645 11.00 27.92 23.69
N LEU A 646 11.39 26.66 23.51
CA LEU A 646 11.50 26.00 22.22
C LEU A 646 10.32 25.05 21.88
N SER A 647 9.56 24.59 22.89
CA SER A 647 8.45 23.65 22.66
C SER A 647 7.38 24.18 21.73
N GLY A 648 7.10 25.48 21.77
CA GLY A 648 6.17 26.10 20.81
C GLY A 648 6.71 26.12 19.36
N ALA A 649 8.02 26.31 19.20
CA ALA A 649 8.67 26.30 17.87
C ALA A 649 8.67 24.89 17.29
N VAL A 650 9.00 23.88 18.09
CA VAL A 650 8.96 22.46 17.68
C VAL A 650 7.56 22.04 17.28
N GLU A 651 6.54 22.34 18.08
CA GLU A 651 5.15 22.02 17.77
C GLU A 651 4.67 22.71 16.48
N ASN A 652 5.04 23.97 16.26
CA ASN A 652 4.71 24.68 15.03
C ASN A 652 5.44 24.10 13.82
N ALA A 653 6.70 23.67 13.98
CA ALA A 653 7.44 22.99 12.92
C ALA A 653 6.74 21.68 12.51
N GLN A 654 6.36 20.83 13.47
CA GLN A 654 5.61 19.61 13.20
C GLN A 654 4.27 19.89 12.51
N LYS A 655 3.49 20.87 12.98
CA LYS A 655 2.23 21.27 12.34
C LYS A 655 2.43 21.72 10.89
N ASN A 656 3.51 22.43 10.60
CA ASN A 656 3.82 22.87 9.23
C ASN A 656 4.16 21.68 8.32
N VAL A 657 4.92 20.69 8.83
CA VAL A 657 5.22 19.47 8.09
C VAL A 657 3.95 18.64 7.87
N GLU A 658 3.16 18.41 8.94
CA GLU A 658 1.87 17.72 8.86
C GLU A 658 0.96 18.36 7.80
N SER A 659 0.79 19.69 7.82
CA SER A 659 -0.02 20.44 6.86
C SER A 659 0.51 20.31 5.42
N ARG A 660 1.84 20.33 5.23
CA ARG A 660 2.45 20.14 3.91
C ARG A 660 2.20 18.72 3.39
N ASN A 661 2.40 17.71 4.25
CA ASN A 661 2.18 16.33 3.89
C ASN A 661 0.70 16.05 3.59
N PHE A 662 -0.22 16.63 4.36
CA PHE A 662 -1.66 16.57 4.07
C PHE A 662 -2.01 17.19 2.71
N LYS A 663 -1.48 18.38 2.40
CA LYS A 663 -1.69 19.02 1.10
C LYS A 663 -1.15 18.17 -0.05
N ALA A 664 0.02 17.55 0.13
CA ALA A 664 0.59 16.66 -0.89
C ALA A 664 -0.30 15.43 -1.12
N ARG A 665 -0.77 14.75 -0.05
CA ARG A 665 -1.70 13.61 -0.18
C ARG A 665 -3.03 14.02 -0.79
N LYS A 666 -3.56 15.19 -0.41
CA LYS A 666 -4.78 15.73 -1.00
C LYS A 666 -4.62 16.02 -2.49
N SER A 667 -3.49 16.61 -2.89
CA SER A 667 -3.20 16.85 -4.31
C SER A 667 -3.10 15.53 -5.09
N VAL A 668 -2.44 14.51 -4.56
CA VAL A 668 -2.40 13.18 -5.19
C VAL A 668 -3.81 12.63 -5.39
N LEU A 669 -4.68 12.76 -4.37
CA LEU A 669 -6.07 12.33 -4.47
C LEU A 669 -6.85 13.13 -5.52
N GLU A 670 -6.70 14.45 -5.57
CA GLU A 670 -7.40 15.32 -6.54
C GLU A 670 -7.08 14.93 -7.99
N TYR A 671 -5.84 14.52 -8.28
CA TYR A 671 -5.46 13.98 -9.58
C TYR A 671 -6.01 12.55 -9.80
N ASP A 672 -5.93 11.68 -8.80
CA ASP A 672 -6.43 10.30 -8.93
C ASP A 672 -7.96 10.23 -8.98
N ASP A 673 -8.70 11.19 -8.42
CA ASP A 673 -10.16 11.26 -8.52
C ASP A 673 -10.63 11.39 -9.99
N VAL A 674 -9.84 12.08 -10.84
CA VAL A 674 -10.09 12.15 -12.29
C VAL A 674 -9.92 10.77 -12.91
N MET A 675 -8.82 10.10 -12.62
CA MET A 675 -8.57 8.72 -13.07
C MET A 675 -9.58 7.74 -12.50
N ASN A 676 -10.03 7.95 -11.26
CA ASN A 676 -11.01 7.06 -10.62
C ASN A 676 -12.37 7.10 -11.33
N THR A 677 -12.81 8.29 -11.73
CA THR A 677 -14.06 8.42 -12.51
C THR A 677 -13.96 7.65 -13.83
N GLN A 678 -12.84 7.72 -14.54
CA GLN A 678 -12.59 6.96 -15.77
C GLN A 678 -12.51 5.45 -15.48
N ARG A 679 -11.83 5.06 -14.41
CA ARG A 679 -11.68 3.66 -13.97
C ARG A 679 -13.03 3.01 -13.67
N GLU A 680 -13.91 3.69 -12.94
CA GLU A 680 -15.25 3.20 -12.63
C GLU A 680 -16.07 2.89 -13.90
N VAL A 681 -16.01 3.75 -14.90
CA VAL A 681 -16.69 3.53 -16.18
C VAL A 681 -16.14 2.30 -16.91
N ILE A 682 -14.82 2.20 -17.04
CA ILE A 682 -14.17 1.10 -17.76
C ILE A 682 -14.39 -0.24 -17.02
N TYR A 683 -14.20 -0.26 -15.70
CA TYR A 683 -14.35 -1.49 -14.90
C TYR A 683 -15.80 -1.96 -14.84
N ALA A 684 -16.78 -1.05 -14.79
CA ALA A 684 -18.19 -1.40 -14.90
C ALA A 684 -18.54 -2.02 -16.25
N GLN A 685 -17.99 -1.49 -17.36
CA GLN A 685 -18.16 -2.09 -18.68
C GLN A 685 -17.51 -3.48 -18.78
N ARG A 686 -16.28 -3.64 -18.26
CA ARG A 686 -15.61 -4.95 -18.21
C ARG A 686 -16.40 -5.97 -17.40
N GLN A 687 -16.96 -5.56 -16.26
CA GLN A 687 -17.76 -6.44 -15.42
C GLN A 687 -19.00 -6.98 -16.17
N LYS A 688 -19.70 -6.15 -16.93
CA LYS A 688 -20.83 -6.60 -17.76
C LYS A 688 -20.43 -7.66 -18.77
N VAL A 689 -19.27 -7.49 -19.42
CA VAL A 689 -18.72 -8.48 -20.35
C VAL A 689 -18.38 -9.81 -19.64
N LEU A 690 -17.81 -9.73 -18.44
CA LEU A 690 -17.48 -10.91 -17.61
C LEU A 690 -18.74 -11.61 -17.09
N ASP A 691 -19.79 -10.87 -16.75
CA ASP A 691 -21.08 -11.40 -16.28
C ASP A 691 -21.86 -12.11 -17.39
N GLY A 692 -21.43 -11.97 -18.63
CA GLY A 692 -22.00 -12.67 -19.77
C GLY A 692 -23.21 -11.98 -20.36
N GLU A 693 -23.37 -10.67 -20.16
CA GLU A 693 -24.40 -9.88 -20.86
C GLU A 693 -24.29 -10.07 -22.37
N ASP A 694 -25.42 -10.00 -23.06
CA ASP A 694 -25.44 -10.03 -24.52
C ASP A 694 -24.89 -8.73 -25.09
N LEU A 695 -23.73 -8.81 -25.74
CA LEU A 695 -23.01 -7.67 -26.28
C LEU A 695 -23.44 -7.29 -27.69
N GLN A 696 -24.33 -8.08 -28.35
CA GLN A 696 -24.72 -7.86 -29.72
C GLN A 696 -25.30 -6.47 -29.92
N GLU A 697 -26.27 -6.10 -29.10
CA GLU A 697 -26.93 -4.78 -29.19
C GLU A 697 -25.92 -3.64 -28.97
N ASN A 698 -25.00 -3.80 -28.03
CA ASN A 698 -23.95 -2.82 -27.77
C ASN A 698 -23.03 -2.65 -29.00
N ILE A 699 -22.57 -3.75 -29.60
CA ILE A 699 -21.69 -3.73 -30.76
C ILE A 699 -22.40 -3.14 -31.98
N LEU A 700 -23.67 -3.46 -32.18
CA LEU A 700 -24.48 -2.86 -33.27
C LEU A 700 -24.71 -1.36 -33.03
N THR A 701 -24.90 -0.92 -31.80
CA THR A 701 -24.96 0.51 -31.44
C THR A 701 -23.64 1.21 -31.72
N MET A 702 -22.50 0.58 -31.38
CA MET A 702 -21.15 1.10 -31.71
C MET A 702 -20.97 1.18 -33.24
N LEU A 703 -21.35 0.15 -33.98
CA LEU A 703 -21.29 0.14 -35.44
C LEU A 703 -22.05 1.31 -36.03
N ARG A 704 -23.30 1.55 -35.58
CA ARG A 704 -24.12 2.67 -36.04
C ARG A 704 -23.45 4.02 -35.75
N SER A 705 -22.92 4.20 -34.53
CA SER A 705 -22.23 5.43 -34.11
C SER A 705 -20.99 5.69 -34.97
N VAL A 706 -20.17 4.67 -35.23
CA VAL A 706 -18.98 4.78 -36.08
C VAL A 706 -19.34 5.15 -37.53
N LEU A 707 -20.33 4.48 -38.10
CA LEU A 707 -20.78 4.78 -39.46
C LEU A 707 -21.37 6.18 -39.57
N GLU A 708 -22.18 6.63 -38.60
CA GLU A 708 -22.73 7.96 -38.55
C GLU A 708 -21.65 9.05 -38.54
N THR A 709 -20.64 8.88 -37.70
CA THR A 709 -19.50 9.79 -37.61
C THR A 709 -18.71 9.81 -38.93
N THR A 710 -18.45 8.66 -39.53
CA THR A 710 -17.70 8.52 -40.79
C THR A 710 -18.45 9.15 -41.96
N VAL A 711 -19.74 8.85 -42.08
CA VAL A 711 -20.61 9.43 -43.15
C VAL A 711 -20.76 10.94 -42.98
N SER A 712 -21.01 11.42 -41.75
CA SER A 712 -21.15 12.85 -41.48
C SER A 712 -19.85 13.62 -41.78
N SER A 713 -18.68 13.06 -41.46
CA SER A 713 -17.38 13.65 -41.76
C SER A 713 -17.16 13.76 -43.26
N ALA A 714 -17.35 12.67 -44.01
CA ALA A 714 -17.20 12.67 -45.47
C ALA A 714 -18.17 13.62 -46.16
N LEU A 715 -19.44 13.66 -45.76
CA LEU A 715 -20.40 14.58 -46.35
C LEU A 715 -20.12 16.05 -46.02
N SER A 716 -19.67 16.37 -44.83
CA SER A 716 -19.35 17.75 -44.42
C SER A 716 -18.19 18.34 -45.27
N GLN A 717 -17.26 17.53 -45.70
CA GLN A 717 -16.16 17.93 -46.59
C GLN A 717 -16.60 18.12 -48.03
N HIS A 718 -17.73 17.50 -48.45
CA HIS A 718 -18.19 17.44 -49.83
C HIS A 718 -19.57 18.10 -50.06
N GLY A 719 -19.96 19.07 -49.24
CA GLY A 719 -21.18 19.88 -49.44
C GLY A 719 -22.48 19.36 -48.81
N GLY A 720 -22.36 18.38 -47.87
CA GLY A 720 -23.47 17.96 -47.04
C GLY A 720 -24.46 16.93 -47.68
N ILE A 721 -24.22 16.53 -48.91
CA ILE A 721 -25.04 15.54 -49.64
C ILE A 721 -24.11 14.53 -50.32
N ALA A 722 -24.55 13.28 -50.42
CA ALA A 722 -23.78 12.21 -51.05
C ALA A 722 -23.53 12.50 -52.54
N ASN A 723 -22.32 12.82 -52.90
CA ASN A 723 -21.83 13.01 -54.27
C ASN A 723 -20.76 11.98 -54.60
N GLU A 724 -20.26 11.97 -55.86
CA GLU A 724 -19.27 10.98 -56.28
C GLU A 724 -17.98 11.01 -55.44
N GLU A 725 -17.51 12.19 -55.01
CA GLU A 725 -16.27 12.34 -54.23
C GLU A 725 -16.45 11.82 -52.81
N ALA A 726 -17.59 12.15 -52.15
CA ALA A 726 -17.93 11.63 -50.83
C ALA A 726 -18.07 10.08 -50.85
N LEU A 727 -18.70 9.54 -51.92
CA LEU A 727 -18.83 8.08 -52.04
C LEU A 727 -17.50 7.38 -52.31
N LYS A 728 -16.56 8.02 -53.02
CA LYS A 728 -15.19 7.49 -53.17
C LYS A 728 -14.42 7.49 -51.82
N GLU A 729 -14.53 8.57 -51.07
CA GLU A 729 -13.90 8.65 -49.73
C GLU A 729 -14.47 7.57 -48.80
N LEU A 730 -15.79 7.44 -48.74
CA LEU A 730 -16.46 6.38 -47.95
C LEU A 730 -16.07 4.98 -48.43
N SER A 731 -15.91 4.76 -49.76
CA SER A 731 -15.45 3.49 -50.27
C SER A 731 -14.03 3.12 -49.74
N VAL A 732 -13.12 4.12 -49.66
CA VAL A 732 -11.77 3.88 -49.09
C VAL A 732 -11.83 3.56 -47.61
N GLN A 733 -12.70 4.22 -46.85
CA GLN A 733 -12.76 4.08 -45.42
C GLN A 733 -13.54 2.84 -44.93
N LEU A 734 -14.61 2.43 -45.65
CA LEU A 734 -15.54 1.39 -45.21
C LEU A 734 -15.43 0.06 -45.96
N GLU A 735 -15.11 0.09 -47.27
CA GLU A 735 -15.00 -1.14 -48.03
C GLU A 735 -13.75 -1.95 -47.71
N GLY A 736 -13.92 -3.27 -47.64
CA GLY A 736 -12.85 -4.17 -47.22
C GLY A 736 -12.70 -4.30 -45.73
N ILE A 737 -13.38 -3.46 -44.96
CA ILE A 737 -13.49 -3.57 -43.50
C ILE A 737 -14.88 -4.11 -43.16
N TYR A 738 -15.96 -3.31 -43.43
CA TYR A 738 -17.30 -3.61 -43.02
C TYR A 738 -18.10 -4.41 -44.09
N PHE A 739 -17.73 -4.26 -45.34
CA PHE A 739 -18.33 -5.00 -46.47
C PHE A 739 -17.40 -5.10 -47.69
N VAL A 740 -17.82 -5.86 -48.70
CA VAL A 740 -16.98 -6.19 -49.85
C VAL A 740 -16.62 -4.95 -50.68
N LYS A 741 -15.40 -4.91 -51.23
CA LYS A 741 -14.93 -3.84 -52.12
C LYS A 741 -15.83 -3.71 -53.36
N GLY A 742 -16.19 -2.52 -53.76
CA GLY A 742 -17.05 -2.19 -54.93
C GLY A 742 -18.53 -2.15 -54.60
N THR A 743 -18.95 -2.36 -53.33
CA THR A 743 -20.36 -2.36 -52.90
C THR A 743 -21.00 -0.96 -53.07
N LEU A 744 -20.34 0.09 -52.61
CA LEU A 744 -20.85 1.46 -52.74
C LEU A 744 -20.88 1.93 -54.21
N GLN A 745 -19.87 1.57 -54.97
CA GLN A 745 -19.78 1.90 -56.37
C GLN A 745 -20.93 1.21 -57.19
N SER A 746 -21.28 -0.05 -56.86
CA SER A 746 -22.35 -0.74 -57.51
C SER A 746 -23.75 -0.16 -57.22
N ARG A 747 -23.86 0.56 -56.11
CA ARG A 747 -25.08 1.25 -55.65
C ARG A 747 -25.02 2.78 -55.82
N LYS A 748 -24.07 3.28 -56.60
CA LYS A 748 -23.84 4.75 -56.77
C LYS A 748 -25.15 5.51 -57.10
N THR A 749 -25.91 5.02 -58.05
CA THR A 749 -27.18 5.65 -58.47
C THR A 749 -28.29 5.68 -57.41
N GLU A 750 -28.24 4.77 -56.46
CA GLU A 750 -29.15 4.70 -55.32
C GLU A 750 -28.70 5.66 -54.18
N LEU A 751 -27.40 5.75 -53.97
CA LEU A 751 -26.83 6.47 -52.87
C LEU A 751 -26.60 7.98 -53.14
N GLU A 752 -26.43 8.34 -54.41
CA GLU A 752 -26.17 9.72 -54.85
C GLU A 752 -27.36 10.62 -54.56
N GLY A 753 -27.11 11.76 -53.89
CA GLY A 753 -28.16 12.71 -53.46
C GLY A 753 -28.80 12.43 -52.09
N MET A 754 -28.41 11.37 -51.41
CA MET A 754 -28.88 11.08 -50.02
C MET A 754 -28.34 12.09 -49.02
N ASP A 755 -29.14 12.43 -48.04
CA ASP A 755 -28.68 13.14 -46.82
C ASP A 755 -27.91 12.21 -45.89
N ALA A 756 -27.24 12.78 -44.90
CA ALA A 756 -26.39 12.06 -43.97
C ALA A 756 -27.14 10.92 -43.26
N GLN A 757 -28.38 11.14 -42.82
CA GLN A 757 -29.18 10.16 -42.09
C GLN A 757 -29.55 8.95 -42.96
N LYS A 758 -30.09 9.18 -44.15
CA LYS A 758 -30.45 8.09 -45.06
C LYS A 758 -29.26 7.32 -45.55
N LEU A 759 -28.13 7.99 -45.83
CA LEU A 759 -26.91 7.33 -46.25
C LEU A 759 -26.38 6.46 -45.12
N THR A 760 -26.35 6.96 -43.84
CA THR A 760 -25.95 6.19 -42.69
C THR A 760 -26.85 4.96 -42.50
N ASP A 761 -28.15 5.11 -42.55
CA ASP A 761 -29.11 3.98 -42.42
C ASP A 761 -28.84 2.91 -43.50
N THR A 762 -28.63 3.32 -44.77
CA THR A 762 -28.37 2.39 -45.86
C THR A 762 -27.01 1.69 -45.71
N VAL A 763 -25.97 2.41 -45.34
CA VAL A 763 -24.63 1.83 -45.12
C VAL A 763 -24.64 0.90 -43.89
N TYR A 764 -25.38 1.26 -42.83
CA TYR A 764 -25.59 0.43 -41.67
C TYR A 764 -26.29 -0.91 -42.03
N ASP A 765 -27.35 -0.89 -42.85
CA ASP A 765 -28.02 -2.11 -43.28
C ASP A 765 -27.12 -3.04 -44.08
N ILE A 766 -26.22 -2.48 -44.90
CA ILE A 766 -25.22 -3.28 -45.64
C ILE A 766 -24.24 -3.93 -44.67
N ALA A 767 -23.73 -3.17 -43.69
CA ALA A 767 -22.82 -3.68 -42.66
C ALA A 767 -23.50 -4.72 -41.78
N LEU A 768 -24.75 -4.48 -41.37
CA LEU A 768 -25.55 -5.42 -40.57
C LEU A 768 -25.75 -6.76 -41.28
N ASN A 769 -26.02 -6.76 -42.58
CA ASN A 769 -26.10 -7.99 -43.36
C ASN A 769 -24.81 -8.78 -43.36
N THR A 770 -23.66 -8.06 -43.41
CA THR A 770 -22.33 -8.73 -43.34
C THR A 770 -22.10 -9.33 -41.95
N TYR A 771 -22.47 -8.63 -40.89
CA TYR A 771 -22.39 -9.12 -39.52
C TYR A 771 -23.27 -10.38 -39.31
N GLN A 772 -24.51 -10.34 -39.75
CA GLN A 772 -25.46 -11.46 -39.68
C GLN A 772 -25.00 -12.67 -40.48
N ALA A 773 -24.42 -12.45 -41.67
CA ALA A 773 -23.82 -13.53 -42.46
C ALA A 773 -22.63 -14.21 -41.72
N LYS A 774 -21.81 -13.42 -41.01
CA LYS A 774 -20.75 -13.92 -40.18
C LYS A 774 -21.27 -14.69 -38.96
N GLU A 775 -22.32 -14.21 -38.32
CA GLU A 775 -23.01 -14.88 -37.23
C GLU A 775 -23.58 -16.24 -37.67
N ALA A 776 -24.26 -16.26 -38.79
CA ALA A 776 -24.78 -17.51 -39.37
C ALA A 776 -23.67 -18.53 -39.73
N ALA A 777 -22.49 -18.04 -40.17
CA ALA A 777 -21.35 -18.92 -40.50
C ALA A 777 -20.66 -19.53 -39.26
N TYR A 778 -20.59 -18.79 -38.11
CA TYR A 778 -19.89 -19.26 -36.91
C TYR A 778 -20.86 -19.88 -35.88
N GLY A 779 -22.13 -19.51 -35.92
CA GLY A 779 -23.13 -19.85 -34.92
C GLY A 779 -23.09 -18.96 -33.67
N ASP A 780 -24.21 -18.80 -33.01
CA ASP A 780 -24.41 -17.83 -31.89
C ASP A 780 -23.40 -17.97 -30.79
N LYS A 781 -23.13 -19.18 -30.33
CA LYS A 781 -22.22 -19.43 -29.19
C LYS A 781 -20.80 -18.93 -29.45
N LEU A 782 -20.26 -19.20 -30.63
CA LEU A 782 -18.90 -18.80 -31.00
C LEU A 782 -18.83 -17.30 -31.28
N MET A 783 -19.90 -16.74 -31.88
CA MET A 783 -20.00 -15.31 -32.14
C MET A 783 -20.05 -14.49 -30.85
N ARG A 784 -20.88 -14.90 -29.88
CA ARG A 784 -20.92 -14.24 -28.53
C ARG A 784 -19.56 -14.30 -27.82
N GLU A 785 -18.83 -15.42 -27.90
CA GLU A 785 -17.50 -15.50 -27.31
C GLU A 785 -16.48 -14.63 -28.06
N LEU A 786 -16.56 -14.54 -29.40
CA LEU A 786 -15.72 -13.65 -30.20
C LEU A 786 -15.94 -12.17 -29.78
N GLU A 787 -17.18 -11.76 -29.59
CA GLU A 787 -17.52 -10.40 -29.14
C GLU A 787 -16.88 -10.07 -27.79
N ARG A 788 -16.95 -11.00 -26.83
CA ARG A 788 -16.33 -10.85 -25.53
C ARG A 788 -14.81 -10.74 -25.62
N VAL A 789 -14.18 -11.61 -26.40
CA VAL A 789 -12.72 -11.61 -26.59
C VAL A 789 -12.25 -10.30 -27.22
N VAL A 790 -12.92 -9.85 -28.27
CA VAL A 790 -12.56 -8.61 -28.98
C VAL A 790 -12.77 -7.41 -28.07
N MET A 791 -13.92 -7.33 -27.39
CA MET A 791 -14.26 -6.20 -26.50
C MET A 791 -13.25 -6.09 -25.36
N LEU A 792 -12.99 -7.18 -24.61
CA LEU A 792 -12.05 -7.17 -23.49
C LEU A 792 -10.64 -6.75 -23.95
N ARG A 793 -10.17 -7.33 -25.07
CA ARG A 793 -8.84 -7.03 -25.57
C ARG A 793 -8.66 -5.57 -25.98
N VAL A 794 -9.63 -5.03 -26.72
CA VAL A 794 -9.57 -3.63 -27.16
C VAL A 794 -9.67 -2.69 -25.97
N VAL A 795 -10.60 -2.93 -25.05
CA VAL A 795 -10.74 -2.11 -23.84
C VAL A 795 -9.45 -2.12 -23.03
N ASP A 796 -8.82 -3.29 -22.83
CA ASP A 796 -7.60 -3.41 -22.04
C ASP A 796 -6.41 -2.71 -22.73
N GLU A 797 -6.25 -2.86 -24.06
CA GLU A 797 -5.19 -2.19 -24.81
C GLU A 797 -5.28 -0.66 -24.65
N TYR A 798 -6.45 -0.08 -24.97
CA TYR A 798 -6.63 1.38 -24.93
C TYR A 798 -6.66 1.94 -23.50
N TRP A 799 -7.14 1.18 -22.52
CA TRP A 799 -7.14 1.61 -21.13
C TRP A 799 -5.71 1.70 -20.56
N MET A 800 -4.86 0.70 -20.84
CA MET A 800 -3.45 0.75 -20.43
C MET A 800 -2.71 1.92 -21.08
N ASP A 801 -2.95 2.19 -22.38
CA ASP A 801 -2.35 3.33 -23.04
C ASP A 801 -2.85 4.68 -22.48
N ASN A 802 -4.13 4.75 -22.08
CA ASN A 802 -4.68 5.94 -21.43
C ASN A 802 -4.08 6.19 -20.04
N ILE A 803 -3.82 5.13 -19.25
CA ILE A 803 -3.15 5.28 -17.95
C ILE A 803 -1.78 5.95 -18.14
N ASP A 804 -0.97 5.45 -19.06
CA ASP A 804 0.35 6.02 -19.35
C ASP A 804 0.23 7.47 -19.88
N ALA A 805 -0.70 7.73 -20.78
CA ALA A 805 -0.92 9.09 -21.32
C ALA A 805 -1.41 10.09 -20.26
N MET A 806 -2.21 9.65 -19.30
CA MET A 806 -2.64 10.48 -18.18
C MET A 806 -1.51 10.75 -17.18
N ASP A 807 -0.61 9.79 -17.00
CA ASP A 807 0.59 10.00 -16.18
C ASP A 807 1.54 11.02 -16.84
N ASP A 808 1.73 10.96 -18.15
CA ASP A 808 2.49 11.95 -18.92
C ASP A 808 1.87 13.35 -18.83
N LEU A 809 0.54 13.44 -18.98
CA LEU A 809 -0.19 14.69 -18.82
C LEU A 809 0.05 15.30 -17.42
N LYS A 810 -0.02 14.46 -16.36
CA LYS A 810 0.18 14.88 -14.97
C LYS A 810 1.57 15.48 -14.75
N GLN A 811 2.62 14.94 -15.40
CA GLN A 811 3.98 15.46 -15.28
C GLN A 811 4.11 16.85 -15.92
N GLY A 812 3.43 17.09 -17.05
CA GLY A 812 3.50 18.36 -17.79
C GLY A 812 2.55 19.45 -17.29
N ILE A 813 1.42 19.08 -16.68
CA ILE A 813 0.30 19.99 -16.39
C ILE A 813 0.66 21.11 -15.40
N GLY A 814 1.67 20.88 -14.53
CA GLY A 814 2.14 21.88 -13.56
C GLY A 814 2.63 23.18 -14.21
N LEU A 815 3.07 23.15 -15.46
CA LEU A 815 3.47 24.32 -16.21
C LEU A 815 2.31 25.29 -16.52
N ARG A 816 1.06 24.80 -16.50
CA ARG A 816 -0.15 25.62 -16.68
C ARG A 816 -0.32 26.68 -15.58
N ALA A 817 0.25 26.44 -14.38
CA ALA A 817 0.25 27.41 -13.28
C ALA A 817 0.92 28.75 -13.65
N TYR A 818 1.93 28.73 -14.53
CA TYR A 818 2.56 29.98 -15.02
C TYR A 818 1.59 30.83 -15.87
N GLY A 819 0.61 30.19 -16.51
CA GLY A 819 -0.48 30.86 -17.23
C GLY A 819 -1.68 31.26 -16.36
N GLN A 820 -1.54 31.19 -15.02
CA GLN A 820 -2.62 31.45 -14.03
C GLN A 820 -3.82 30.48 -14.15
N HIS A 821 -3.65 29.32 -14.77
CA HIS A 821 -4.61 28.24 -14.75
C HIS A 821 -4.37 27.32 -13.58
N ASP A 822 -5.45 26.87 -12.94
CA ASP A 822 -5.33 25.82 -11.90
C ASP A 822 -4.95 24.50 -12.58
N PRO A 823 -3.80 23.88 -12.20
CA PRO A 823 -3.33 22.65 -12.84
C PRO A 823 -4.31 21.48 -12.70
N VAL A 824 -5.05 21.39 -11.59
CA VAL A 824 -6.03 20.30 -11.36
C VAL A 824 -7.24 20.46 -12.28
N ILE A 825 -7.70 21.70 -12.48
CA ILE A 825 -8.80 21.98 -13.42
C ILE A 825 -8.37 21.67 -14.86
N ALA A 826 -7.20 22.14 -15.26
CA ALA A 826 -6.65 21.86 -16.59
C ALA A 826 -6.47 20.34 -16.82
N TYR A 827 -5.95 19.61 -15.82
CA TYR A 827 -5.82 18.15 -15.88
C TYR A 827 -7.17 17.44 -16.04
N LYS A 828 -8.21 17.94 -15.36
CA LYS A 828 -9.57 17.41 -15.48
C LYS A 828 -10.16 17.62 -16.87
N GLU A 829 -9.97 18.82 -17.45
CA GLU A 829 -10.49 19.17 -18.77
C GLU A 829 -9.76 18.42 -19.89
N GLU A 830 -8.42 18.43 -19.89
CA GLU A 830 -7.60 17.73 -20.88
C GLU A 830 -7.78 16.20 -20.76
N GLY A 831 -7.80 15.67 -19.54
CA GLY A 831 -8.02 14.25 -19.26
C GLY A 831 -9.42 13.77 -19.67
N TYR A 832 -10.45 14.60 -19.56
CA TYR A 832 -11.78 14.28 -20.09
C TYR A 832 -11.78 14.16 -21.63
N GLN A 833 -11.11 15.08 -22.32
CA GLN A 833 -10.99 15.03 -23.77
C GLN A 833 -10.23 13.79 -24.24
N MET A 834 -9.14 13.43 -23.54
CA MET A 834 -8.37 12.21 -23.81
C MET A 834 -9.24 10.96 -23.62
N PHE A 835 -10.02 10.91 -22.54
CA PHE A 835 -10.92 9.81 -22.26
C PHE A 835 -12.04 9.67 -23.29
N GLU A 836 -12.65 10.76 -23.75
CA GLU A 836 -13.65 10.74 -24.83
C GLU A 836 -13.03 10.20 -26.13
N SER A 837 -11.83 10.67 -26.49
CA SER A 837 -11.10 10.16 -27.65
C SER A 837 -10.79 8.67 -27.53
N MET A 838 -10.37 8.21 -26.36
CA MET A 838 -10.14 6.78 -26.09
C MET A 838 -11.43 5.97 -26.26
N ILE A 839 -12.54 6.40 -25.70
CA ILE A 839 -13.85 5.71 -25.83
C ILE A 839 -14.27 5.62 -27.30
N GLN A 840 -14.06 6.68 -28.07
CA GLN A 840 -14.34 6.67 -29.51
C GLN A 840 -13.43 5.67 -30.25
N SER A 841 -12.14 5.65 -29.94
CA SER A 841 -11.18 4.70 -30.51
C SER A 841 -11.53 3.23 -30.14
N ILE A 842 -11.98 2.99 -28.91
CA ILE A 842 -12.47 1.66 -28.48
C ILE A 842 -13.65 1.21 -29.33
N LYS A 843 -14.61 2.10 -29.60
CA LYS A 843 -15.76 1.78 -30.46
C LYS A 843 -15.31 1.42 -31.87
N GLU A 844 -14.48 2.25 -32.46
CA GLU A 844 -13.99 2.06 -33.84
C GLU A 844 -13.18 0.77 -33.98
N GLU A 845 -12.25 0.51 -33.08
CA GLU A 845 -11.38 -0.66 -33.14
C GLU A 845 -12.15 -1.96 -32.79
N THR A 846 -13.09 -1.91 -31.85
CA THR A 846 -13.95 -3.06 -31.53
C THR A 846 -14.75 -3.47 -32.74
N VAL A 847 -15.45 -2.54 -33.36
CA VAL A 847 -16.24 -2.82 -34.55
C VAL A 847 -15.36 -3.29 -35.70
N ARG A 848 -14.23 -2.62 -35.93
CA ARG A 848 -13.27 -2.98 -36.97
C ARG A 848 -12.76 -4.42 -36.80
N ARG A 849 -12.30 -4.80 -35.60
CA ARG A 849 -11.83 -6.16 -35.30
C ARG A 849 -12.96 -7.18 -35.42
N MET A 850 -14.18 -6.87 -35.03
CA MET A 850 -15.33 -7.74 -35.19
C MET A 850 -15.58 -8.11 -36.65
N PHE A 851 -15.32 -7.23 -37.59
CA PHE A 851 -15.48 -7.52 -39.02
C PHE A 851 -14.26 -8.23 -39.63
N LEU A 852 -13.04 -7.86 -39.27
CA LEU A 852 -11.79 -8.35 -39.86
C LEU A 852 -11.35 -9.71 -39.33
N VAL A 853 -11.58 -10.04 -38.06
CA VAL A 853 -11.16 -11.30 -37.44
C VAL A 853 -11.85 -12.48 -38.10
N ARG A 854 -11.07 -13.46 -38.57
CA ARG A 854 -11.56 -14.72 -39.14
C ARG A 854 -11.13 -15.87 -38.23
N ILE A 855 -12.10 -16.69 -37.82
CA ILE A 855 -11.86 -17.89 -37.02
C ILE A 855 -11.68 -19.08 -37.97
N GLN A 856 -10.61 -19.84 -37.79
CA GLN A 856 -10.45 -21.12 -38.53
C GLN A 856 -11.32 -22.18 -37.88
N PRO A 857 -11.95 -23.09 -38.66
CA PRO A 857 -12.96 -24.06 -38.16
C PRO A 857 -12.49 -25.06 -37.09
N GLN A 858 -11.19 -25.09 -36.75
CA GLN A 858 -10.59 -25.98 -35.75
C GLN A 858 -9.97 -25.26 -34.58
N GLN A 859 -10.08 -23.92 -34.48
CA GLN A 859 -9.52 -23.14 -33.37
C GLN A 859 -10.61 -22.83 -32.34
N GLU A 860 -10.36 -23.22 -31.09
CA GLU A 860 -11.09 -22.66 -29.94
C GLU A 860 -10.68 -21.21 -29.78
N VAL A 861 -11.68 -20.30 -29.68
CA VAL A 861 -11.45 -18.91 -29.33
C VAL A 861 -11.11 -18.86 -27.86
N LYS A 862 -9.87 -18.53 -27.54
CA LYS A 862 -9.38 -18.36 -26.16
C LYS A 862 -9.11 -16.89 -25.87
N ARG A 863 -9.49 -16.46 -24.68
CA ARG A 863 -9.14 -15.13 -24.18
C ARG A 863 -7.67 -15.13 -23.76
N GLU A 864 -6.94 -14.10 -24.14
CA GLU A 864 -5.53 -13.92 -23.75
C GLU A 864 -5.38 -12.52 -23.13
N LYS A 865 -4.62 -12.45 -22.04
CA LYS A 865 -4.29 -11.16 -21.41
C LYS A 865 -3.38 -10.37 -22.34
N VAL A 866 -3.67 -9.08 -22.49
CA VAL A 866 -2.89 -8.12 -23.32
C VAL A 866 -1.45 -8.02 -22.79
N ALA A 867 -1.30 -7.99 -21.47
CA ALA A 867 0.00 -7.97 -20.81
C ALA A 867 0.01 -8.89 -19.60
N LYS A 868 1.21 -9.37 -19.23
CA LYS A 868 1.43 -10.20 -18.04
C LYS A 868 2.05 -9.35 -16.95
N GLU A 869 1.56 -9.54 -15.73
CA GLU A 869 2.13 -8.95 -14.53
C GLU A 869 3.59 -9.37 -14.37
N THR A 870 4.50 -8.40 -14.23
CA THR A 870 5.92 -8.63 -13.96
C THR A 870 6.33 -8.11 -12.59
N GLY A 871 5.52 -7.25 -11.99
CA GLY A 871 5.76 -6.69 -10.66
C GLY A 871 4.53 -5.97 -10.13
N ALA A 872 4.51 -5.79 -8.83
CA ALA A 872 3.51 -4.99 -8.10
C ALA A 872 4.22 -4.02 -7.15
N ALA A 873 3.75 -2.80 -7.05
CA ALA A 873 4.30 -1.77 -6.20
C ALA A 873 3.18 -1.10 -5.37
N GLY A 874 3.42 -0.88 -4.10
CA GLY A 874 2.49 -0.27 -3.17
C GLY A 874 3.19 0.04 -1.84
N ALA A 875 2.47 0.45 -0.80
CA ALA A 875 3.02 0.63 0.53
C ALA A 875 3.43 -0.73 1.15
N ASP A 876 4.50 -0.76 1.95
CA ASP A 876 5.14 -2.01 2.39
C ASP A 876 4.37 -2.73 3.49
N ASP A 877 4.18 -4.04 3.32
CA ASP A 877 3.71 -4.96 4.37
C ASP A 877 4.84 -5.80 5.02
N GLY A 878 6.08 -5.62 4.55
CA GLY A 878 7.24 -6.38 5.03
C GLY A 878 7.26 -7.86 4.63
N SER A 879 6.36 -8.29 3.73
CA SER A 879 6.32 -9.68 3.31
C SER A 879 7.42 -9.99 2.30
N VAL A 880 8.26 -10.95 2.60
CA VAL A 880 9.23 -11.52 1.67
C VAL A 880 8.51 -12.57 0.83
N VAL A 881 8.20 -12.23 -0.42
CA VAL A 881 7.83 -13.27 -1.39
C VAL A 881 9.08 -14.12 -1.63
N LYS A 882 9.18 -15.26 -0.96
CA LYS A 882 10.16 -16.28 -1.32
C LYS A 882 9.84 -16.70 -2.74
N LYS A 883 10.62 -16.24 -3.72
CA LYS A 883 10.62 -16.87 -5.05
C LYS A 883 10.85 -18.35 -4.80
N ALA A 884 9.87 -19.18 -5.19
CA ALA A 884 10.07 -20.62 -5.20
C ALA A 884 11.39 -20.87 -5.94
N PRO A 885 12.29 -21.72 -5.44
CA PRO A 885 13.52 -21.99 -6.14
C PRO A 885 13.15 -22.48 -7.52
N VAL A 886 13.53 -21.72 -8.54
CA VAL A 886 13.46 -22.20 -9.93
C VAL A 886 14.30 -23.46 -9.93
N ARG A 887 13.64 -24.61 -9.93
CA ARG A 887 14.31 -25.88 -10.22
C ARG A 887 14.79 -25.73 -11.65
N THR A 888 16.02 -25.32 -11.82
CA THR A 888 16.74 -25.53 -13.06
C THR A 888 16.72 -27.04 -13.32
N ALA A 889 15.81 -27.46 -14.15
CA ALA A 889 15.86 -28.77 -14.72
C ALA A 889 17.17 -28.86 -15.52
N ALA A 890 17.99 -29.83 -15.18
CA ALA A 890 19.28 -30.17 -15.71
C ALA A 890 20.47 -29.49 -15.03
N LYS A 891 21.17 -30.26 -14.23
CA LYS A 891 22.57 -30.00 -13.91
C LYS A 891 23.32 -29.79 -15.22
N THR A 892 23.70 -28.55 -15.51
CA THR A 892 24.68 -28.29 -16.57
C THR A 892 25.97 -29.00 -16.18
N VAL A 893 26.32 -29.99 -16.97
CA VAL A 893 27.53 -30.78 -16.75
C VAL A 893 28.72 -29.85 -16.92
N GLY A 894 29.53 -29.69 -15.89
CA GLY A 894 30.71 -28.84 -15.95
C GLY A 894 31.76 -29.38 -16.92
N PRO A 895 32.60 -28.55 -17.54
CA PRO A 895 33.59 -28.99 -18.54
C PRO A 895 34.52 -30.10 -18.05
N ASN A 896 34.73 -30.22 -16.74
CA ASN A 896 35.61 -31.20 -16.12
C ASN A 896 34.91 -32.44 -15.55
N ASP A 897 33.58 -32.47 -15.55
CA ASP A 897 32.75 -33.58 -15.05
C ASP A 897 32.79 -34.80 -16.00
N PRO A 898 32.50 -35.99 -15.52
CA PRO A 898 32.36 -37.17 -16.38
C PRO A 898 31.28 -36.94 -17.43
N CYS A 899 31.56 -37.29 -18.67
CA CYS A 899 30.60 -37.08 -19.77
C CYS A 899 29.35 -37.95 -19.60
N PRO A 900 28.15 -37.35 -19.74
CA PRO A 900 26.88 -38.06 -19.58
C PRO A 900 26.68 -39.23 -20.57
N CYS A 901 27.46 -39.26 -21.65
CA CYS A 901 27.43 -40.37 -22.62
C CYS A 901 28.00 -41.70 -22.11
N GLY A 902 28.51 -41.77 -20.87
CA GLY A 902 29.05 -43.00 -20.29
C GLY A 902 30.47 -43.39 -20.75
N SER A 903 31.15 -42.53 -21.53
CA SER A 903 32.49 -42.79 -22.07
C SER A 903 33.63 -42.74 -21.05
N GLY A 904 33.41 -42.38 -19.81
CA GLY A 904 34.43 -42.18 -18.76
C GLY A 904 35.39 -41.01 -19.00
N LYS A 905 35.24 -40.26 -20.08
CA LYS A 905 36.04 -39.07 -20.40
C LYS A 905 35.42 -37.82 -19.82
N LYS A 906 36.22 -36.76 -19.55
CA LYS A 906 35.73 -35.46 -19.14
C LYS A 906 34.84 -34.83 -20.24
N TYR A 907 33.74 -34.18 -19.87
CA TYR A 907 32.77 -33.61 -20.81
C TYR A 907 33.40 -32.74 -21.92
N LYS A 908 34.36 -31.84 -21.54
CA LYS A 908 35.10 -31.01 -22.50
C LYS A 908 35.92 -31.82 -23.56
N LYS A 909 36.26 -33.07 -23.27
CA LYS A 909 37.03 -33.96 -24.19
C LYS A 909 36.15 -34.99 -24.88
N CYS A 910 34.82 -34.90 -24.80
CA CYS A 910 33.88 -35.84 -25.36
C CYS A 910 32.71 -35.12 -26.09
N CYS A 911 31.58 -34.88 -25.46
CA CYS A 911 30.36 -34.36 -26.09
C CYS A 911 30.21 -32.83 -26.09
N MET A 912 30.96 -32.10 -25.30
CA MET A 912 30.80 -30.66 -25.14
C MET A 912 30.81 -29.83 -26.44
N GLN A 913 31.61 -30.28 -27.44
CA GLN A 913 31.71 -29.57 -28.71
C GLN A 913 30.52 -29.86 -29.63
N LYS A 914 30.02 -31.10 -29.59
CA LYS A 914 28.81 -31.51 -30.31
C LYS A 914 27.55 -30.87 -29.75
N ASP A 915 27.45 -30.75 -28.43
CA ASP A 915 26.31 -30.12 -27.76
C ASP A 915 26.28 -28.59 -27.99
N LYS A 916 27.44 -27.93 -28.04
CA LYS A 916 27.55 -26.52 -28.44
C LYS A 916 27.18 -26.28 -29.92
N GLU A 917 27.53 -27.19 -30.81
CA GLU A 917 27.17 -27.08 -32.22
C GLU A 917 25.66 -27.32 -32.42
N ALA A 918 25.03 -28.14 -31.59
CA ALA A 918 23.59 -28.37 -31.59
C ALA A 918 22.80 -27.19 -31.01
N GLU A 919 23.33 -26.50 -29.98
CA GLU A 919 22.75 -25.26 -29.44
C GLU A 919 22.88 -24.05 -30.39
N MET A 920 23.86 -24.00 -31.27
CA MET A 920 23.99 -22.98 -32.30
C MET A 920 23.08 -23.18 -33.52
N GLN A 921 22.45 -24.35 -33.64
CA GLN A 921 21.54 -24.71 -34.78
C GLN A 921 20.06 -24.64 -34.37
N GLN A 922 19.74 -24.36 -33.10
CA GLN A 922 18.41 -24.00 -32.63
C GLN A 922 18.30 -22.49 -32.40
#